data_fd153b9296aaa13eaa215b7829b55be7
#
_entry.id   fd153b9296aaa13eaa215b7829b55be7
#
_cell.length_a   1.000
_cell.length_b   1.000
_cell.length_c   1.000
_cell.angle_alpha   90.00
_cell.angle_beta   90.00
_cell.angle_gamma   90.00
#
_symmetry.space_group_name_H-M   'P 1'
#
loop_
_entity.id
_entity.type
_entity.pdbx_description
1 polymer ?
#
loop_
_entity_poly.entity_id
_entity_poly.type
_entity_poly.pdbx_seq_one_letter_code
_entity_poly.pdbx_strand_id
1 'polypeptide(L)'
;MNWCTLRGGRNTLNWKTDMSIMKMRDGHGWGTRAIIYAIIIAFALFGLGTIPTLFSPTQSVASVNGEDITVGEMEVAVERNRRLLLGQGATPEDIDEDTLRADVLQSLITRRLLVQGVTSLDMTTSEAEIDAELLATETFQLNGTFDENQYRLVLASVGYNPGTYKEELRRDKTISQLARTIEASAIVTELETKRASSLSRQTRDVAVLTFDPVDLEDQISVTGAEVEAYYQANQSEFFSEESVDLAYVAVDRSAMAAAVEVTDGELQSAYEAQKDRYMTPENRRIAHILVSTEDRTIEEASVLLESIQTELDAGKPFEEVAQASSDDPGSAAQGGDLGVATRGLFVPSFEEAAFALTEVGEISDVVETEFGLHLIKLNELAPSSTKAFEEVKGEVERQYRNDAVEDEFVTLVTSLDELAFEEPDLGVVAEELGLTIDRIPSAKAEDRQGILANAQVRDAMFSPDVLVDGNNSPLIEISSDLSVVVRVEKHQPSELLDLAEVEGRIETQLTRQSAEALALENAEQALAMLESGDLTRYVADQFGLEWKVNAKATRYAPGLDANVREQAFSLPKPVELEKSLGLVELSEGGAAVISVTNVENGDASSDLSQGQALQQMLGFQRGRLDFAGAEQTLREEGSISGG
;
A
#
# COMPACT_ATOMS: atom_id res chain seq x y z
N MET A 1 72.06 40.30 17.57
CA MET A 1 73.56 40.05 17.57
C MET A 1 73.79 38.77 16.79
N ASN A 2 74.47 38.94 15.70
CA ASN A 2 75.33 38.00 14.93
C ASN A 2 74.75 36.69 14.43
N TRP A 3 74.55 36.55 13.12
CA TRP A 3 75.55 36.20 12.07
C TRP A 3 76.02 34.74 12.24
N CYS A 4 75.97 33.83 11.27
CA CYS A 4 76.61 33.82 9.95
C CYS A 4 76.06 32.59 9.16
N THR A 5 75.62 32.77 7.95
CA THR A 5 76.21 32.34 6.65
C THR A 5 76.92 30.99 6.60
N LEU A 6 76.54 30.10 5.69
CA LEU A 6 77.28 29.77 4.47
C LEU A 6 76.69 28.54 3.72
N ARG A 7 76.55 28.76 2.44
CA ARG A 7 76.89 27.88 1.27
C ARG A 7 76.42 26.43 1.31
N GLY A 8 75.52 26.03 0.44
CA GLY A 8 75.88 25.89 -1.00
C GLY A 8 76.25 24.45 -1.27
N GLY A 9 75.28 23.71 -1.76
CA GLY A 9 75.48 22.38 -2.25
C GLY A 9 74.38 22.03 -3.26
N ARG A 10 74.66 22.35 -4.52
CA ARG A 10 73.94 21.76 -5.67
C ARG A 10 74.17 20.27 -5.62
N ASN A 11 73.16 19.50 -5.29
CA ASN A 11 73.11 18.10 -5.65
C ASN A 11 72.12 17.94 -6.79
N THR A 12 72.72 17.83 -8.00
CA THR A 12 72.11 17.35 -9.21
C THR A 12 71.57 15.96 -8.97
N LEU A 13 70.28 15.79 -8.80
CA LEU A 13 69.62 14.48 -8.85
C LEU A 13 69.65 14.01 -10.29
N ASN A 14 70.43 12.95 -10.45
CA ASN A 14 70.69 12.20 -11.68
C ASN A 14 69.40 11.60 -12.21
N TRP A 15 68.86 12.13 -13.31
CA TRP A 15 67.78 11.61 -14.11
C TRP A 15 68.27 10.40 -14.95
N LYS A 16 68.71 9.31 -14.32
CA LYS A 16 69.11 8.09 -15.03
C LYS A 16 68.19 6.89 -14.76
N THR A 17 67.06 7.04 -14.10
CA THR A 17 66.15 5.93 -13.82
C THR A 17 64.91 5.87 -14.70
N ASP A 18 64.63 6.91 -15.51
CA ASP A 18 63.44 6.93 -16.36
C ASP A 18 63.61 6.41 -17.78
N MET A 19 64.80 5.92 -18.14
CA MET A 19 65.03 5.36 -19.48
C MET A 19 65.00 3.81 -19.54
N SER A 20 64.66 3.16 -18.44
CA SER A 20 64.60 1.71 -18.36
C SER A 20 63.24 1.15 -18.87
N ILE A 21 62.15 1.88 -18.71
CA ILE A 21 60.81 1.43 -19.10
C ILE A 21 60.53 1.65 -20.58
N MET A 22 61.09 2.71 -21.18
CA MET A 22 60.90 3.01 -22.60
C MET A 22 61.72 2.11 -23.53
N LYS A 23 62.81 1.52 -23.04
CA LYS A 23 63.63 0.56 -23.81
C LYS A 23 63.07 -0.88 -23.83
N MET A 24 62.11 -1.19 -22.98
CA MET A 24 61.41 -2.49 -22.99
C MET A 24 60.29 -2.55 -24.04
N ARG A 25 59.87 -1.45 -24.62
CA ARG A 25 58.74 -1.45 -25.57
C ARG A 25 59.14 -1.84 -27.01
N ASP A 26 60.43 -1.70 -27.40
CA ASP A 26 60.89 -1.87 -28.79
C ASP A 26 61.89 -3.03 -28.94
N GLY A 27 62.10 -3.85 -27.93
CA GLY A 27 63.05 -4.98 -27.98
C GLY A 27 62.39 -6.31 -28.25
N HIS A 28 62.49 -6.82 -29.47
CA HIS A 28 62.17 -8.21 -29.82
C HIS A 28 63.24 -9.20 -29.25
N GLY A 29 63.70 -8.94 -28.04
CA GLY A 29 64.73 -9.76 -27.38
C GLY A 29 64.13 -11.03 -26.76
N TRP A 30 64.90 -12.11 -26.71
CA TRP A 30 64.58 -13.39 -26.09
C TRP A 30 64.06 -13.23 -24.66
N GLY A 31 64.53 -12.28 -23.87
CA GLY A 31 64.07 -11.99 -22.49
C GLY A 31 62.61 -11.49 -22.41
N THR A 32 62.17 -10.67 -23.36
CA THR A 32 60.78 -10.15 -23.41
C THR A 32 59.81 -11.30 -23.74
N ARG A 33 60.21 -12.20 -24.64
CA ARG A 33 59.41 -13.39 -24.96
C ARG A 33 59.35 -14.36 -23.78
N ALA A 34 60.44 -14.54 -23.02
CA ALA A 34 60.49 -15.37 -21.82
C ALA A 34 59.56 -14.83 -20.72
N ILE A 35 59.49 -13.47 -20.51
CA ILE A 35 58.59 -12.86 -19.56
C ILE A 35 57.13 -12.99 -20.02
N ILE A 36 56.84 -12.81 -21.32
CA ILE A 36 55.49 -13.01 -21.86
C ILE A 36 55.05 -14.47 -21.70
N TYR A 37 55.92 -15.43 -21.99
CA TYR A 37 55.59 -16.84 -21.79
C TYR A 37 55.44 -17.19 -20.29
N ALA A 38 56.24 -16.61 -19.40
CA ALA A 38 56.08 -16.79 -17.96
C ALA A 38 54.76 -16.21 -17.43
N ILE A 39 54.32 -15.04 -17.97
CA ILE A 39 53.01 -14.44 -17.64
C ILE A 39 51.87 -15.30 -18.21
N ILE A 40 51.99 -15.79 -19.44
CA ILE A 40 50.99 -16.68 -20.06
C ILE A 40 50.90 -18.01 -19.27
N ILE A 41 52.04 -18.58 -18.85
CA ILE A 41 52.07 -19.82 -18.03
C ILE A 41 51.49 -19.54 -16.62
N ALA A 42 51.79 -18.39 -16.01
CA ALA A 42 51.20 -17.99 -14.75
C ALA A 42 49.67 -17.79 -14.87
N PHE A 43 49.19 -17.12 -15.92
CA PHE A 43 47.75 -17.00 -16.19
C PHE A 43 47.11 -18.35 -16.53
N ALA A 44 47.80 -19.26 -17.23
CA ALA A 44 47.32 -20.61 -17.51
C ALA A 44 47.30 -21.50 -16.25
N LEU A 45 48.26 -21.35 -15.33
CA LEU A 45 48.31 -22.09 -14.07
C LEU A 45 47.40 -21.54 -12.97
N PHE A 46 47.24 -20.22 -12.90
CA PHE A 46 46.34 -19.55 -11.93
C PHE A 46 44.93 -19.29 -12.48
N GLY A 47 44.79 -19.18 -13.80
CA GLY A 47 43.49 -19.02 -14.46
C GLY A 47 42.65 -20.29 -14.52
N LEU A 48 43.26 -21.47 -14.45
CA LEU A 48 42.51 -22.74 -14.43
C LEU A 48 41.91 -23.07 -13.04
N GLY A 49 42.31 -22.33 -11.99
CA GLY A 49 41.75 -22.51 -10.65
C GLY A 49 40.45 -21.72 -10.40
N THR A 50 40.11 -20.73 -11.26
CA THR A 50 38.92 -19.88 -11.11
C THR A 50 37.88 -20.08 -12.21
N ILE A 51 38.11 -20.95 -13.19
CA ILE A 51 37.16 -21.29 -14.26
C ILE A 51 36.05 -22.29 -13.85
N PRO A 52 36.12 -23.05 -12.73
CA PRO A 52 35.00 -23.90 -12.32
C PRO A 52 33.71 -23.11 -12.00
N THR A 53 33.79 -21.83 -11.67
CA THR A 53 32.60 -21.03 -11.34
C THR A 53 31.81 -20.55 -12.56
N LEU A 54 32.36 -20.57 -13.76
CA LEU A 54 31.64 -20.25 -15.00
C LEU A 54 30.87 -21.46 -15.58
N PHE A 55 31.08 -22.66 -15.06
CA PHE A 55 30.38 -23.89 -15.42
C PHE A 55 29.85 -24.65 -14.18
N SER A 56 29.71 -24.00 -13.03
CA SER A 56 28.90 -24.57 -11.97
C SER A 56 27.50 -24.70 -12.50
N PRO A 57 26.86 -25.87 -12.48
CA PRO A 57 25.45 -25.97 -12.82
C PRO A 57 24.72 -24.98 -11.91
N THR A 58 23.95 -24.11 -12.50
CA THR A 58 23.09 -23.17 -11.76
C THR A 58 22.29 -24.04 -10.80
N GLN A 59 22.47 -23.86 -9.49
CA GLN A 59 21.70 -24.64 -8.52
C GLN A 59 20.23 -24.38 -8.77
N SER A 60 19.47 -25.43 -9.08
CA SER A 60 18.03 -25.38 -9.24
C SER A 60 17.36 -25.79 -7.94
N VAL A 61 16.27 -25.12 -7.59
CA VAL A 61 15.39 -25.49 -6.45
C VAL A 61 14.33 -26.49 -6.88
N ALA A 62 13.91 -26.44 -8.15
CA ALA A 62 12.99 -27.38 -8.76
C ALA A 62 13.21 -27.42 -10.28
N SER A 63 12.70 -28.46 -10.94
CA SER A 63 12.63 -28.56 -12.40
C SER A 63 11.22 -28.97 -12.83
N VAL A 64 10.71 -28.30 -13.85
CA VAL A 64 9.35 -28.50 -14.39
C VAL A 64 9.45 -28.88 -15.86
N ASN A 65 9.14 -30.13 -16.21
CA ASN A 65 9.27 -30.68 -17.55
C ASN A 65 10.68 -30.50 -18.17
N GLY A 66 11.72 -30.55 -17.30
CA GLY A 66 13.11 -30.38 -17.72
C GLY A 66 13.58 -28.93 -17.79
N GLU A 67 12.76 -27.95 -17.46
CA GLU A 67 13.15 -26.56 -17.29
C GLU A 67 13.38 -26.24 -15.82
N ASP A 68 14.58 -25.77 -15.49
CA ASP A 68 14.98 -25.50 -14.11
C ASP A 68 14.39 -24.18 -13.60
N ILE A 69 13.96 -24.19 -12.34
CA ILE A 69 13.75 -23.00 -11.51
C ILE A 69 15.00 -22.81 -10.69
N THR A 70 15.74 -21.74 -10.95
CA THR A 70 17.03 -21.50 -10.31
C THR A 70 16.88 -20.90 -8.92
N VAL A 71 17.91 -21.08 -8.06
CA VAL A 71 17.97 -20.41 -6.74
C VAL A 71 17.83 -18.90 -6.90
N GLY A 72 18.45 -18.31 -7.95
CA GLY A 72 18.34 -16.86 -8.20
C GLY A 72 16.91 -16.39 -8.50
N GLU A 73 16.17 -17.14 -9.35
CA GLU A 73 14.75 -16.85 -9.61
C GLU A 73 13.90 -16.93 -8.33
N MET A 74 14.18 -17.94 -7.51
CA MET A 74 13.51 -18.15 -6.23
C MET A 74 13.74 -16.98 -5.28
N GLU A 75 14.99 -16.58 -5.03
CA GLU A 75 15.33 -15.48 -4.12
C GLU A 75 14.73 -14.15 -4.56
N VAL A 76 14.77 -13.84 -5.86
CA VAL A 76 14.13 -12.62 -6.40
C VAL A 76 12.61 -12.66 -6.18
N ALA A 77 11.98 -13.81 -6.38
CA ALA A 77 10.53 -13.94 -6.19
C ALA A 77 10.14 -13.85 -4.71
N VAL A 78 10.91 -14.46 -3.79
CA VAL A 78 10.71 -14.38 -2.34
C VAL A 78 10.81 -12.93 -1.87
N GLU A 79 11.87 -12.23 -2.27
CA GLU A 79 12.06 -10.83 -1.87
C GLU A 79 10.96 -9.90 -2.41
N ARG A 80 10.46 -10.16 -3.63
CA ARG A 80 9.34 -9.42 -4.18
C ARG A 80 8.05 -9.65 -3.37
N ASN A 81 7.74 -10.90 -3.03
CA ASN A 81 6.56 -11.23 -2.25
C ASN A 81 6.66 -10.68 -0.82
N ARG A 82 7.84 -10.73 -0.19
CA ARG A 82 8.09 -10.11 1.13
C ARG A 82 7.78 -8.61 1.09
N ARG A 83 8.30 -7.86 0.10
CA ARG A 83 8.00 -6.43 -0.05
C ARG A 83 6.52 -6.16 -0.27
N LEU A 84 5.83 -7.03 -0.99
CA LEU A 84 4.39 -6.91 -1.18
C LEU A 84 3.63 -7.06 0.14
N LEU A 85 3.97 -8.07 0.96
CA LEU A 85 3.37 -8.29 2.28
C LEU A 85 3.62 -7.11 3.22
N LEU A 86 4.87 -6.62 3.30
CA LEU A 86 5.22 -5.43 4.08
C LEU A 86 4.47 -4.19 3.60
N GLY A 87 4.31 -4.01 2.29
CA GLY A 87 3.51 -2.92 1.70
C GLY A 87 2.00 -3.03 1.97
N GLN A 88 1.50 -4.22 2.31
CA GLN A 88 0.11 -4.47 2.73
C GLN A 88 -0.10 -4.32 4.24
N GLY A 89 0.96 -4.03 5.01
CA GLY A 89 0.90 -3.75 6.45
C GLY A 89 1.32 -4.92 7.34
N ALA A 90 1.85 -6.02 6.78
CA ALA A 90 2.47 -7.08 7.59
C ALA A 90 3.76 -6.57 8.25
N THR A 91 4.04 -7.01 9.47
CA THR A 91 5.34 -6.78 10.10
C THR A 91 6.35 -7.89 9.73
N PRO A 92 7.65 -7.66 9.89
CA PRO A 92 8.64 -8.71 9.64
C PRO A 92 8.42 -9.98 10.49
N GLU A 93 7.87 -9.84 11.71
CA GLU A 93 7.56 -10.95 12.62
C GLU A 93 6.34 -11.77 12.16
N ASP A 94 5.44 -11.17 11.38
CA ASP A 94 4.26 -11.86 10.82
C ASP A 94 4.59 -12.75 9.62
N ILE A 95 5.81 -12.64 9.08
CA ILE A 95 6.23 -13.33 7.87
C ILE A 95 7.01 -14.60 8.24
N ASP A 96 6.36 -15.76 8.14
CA ASP A 96 7.03 -17.04 8.23
C ASP A 96 7.81 -17.33 6.94
N GLU A 97 9.14 -17.29 7.03
CA GLU A 97 10.05 -17.43 5.88
C GLU A 97 9.95 -18.79 5.18
N ASP A 98 9.72 -19.86 5.92
CA ASP A 98 9.63 -21.20 5.36
C ASP A 98 8.33 -21.36 4.57
N THR A 99 7.24 -20.86 5.12
CA THR A 99 5.92 -20.80 4.45
C THR A 99 5.98 -19.91 3.21
N LEU A 100 6.55 -18.70 3.32
CA LEU A 100 6.71 -17.78 2.18
C LEU A 100 7.51 -18.44 1.04
N ARG A 101 8.62 -19.12 1.37
CA ARG A 101 9.44 -19.83 0.39
C ARG A 101 8.68 -20.97 -0.27
N ALA A 102 7.94 -21.76 0.49
CA ALA A 102 7.12 -22.84 -0.04
C ALA A 102 6.04 -22.32 -1.01
N ASP A 103 5.32 -21.27 -0.65
CA ASP A 103 4.26 -20.67 -1.46
C ASP A 103 4.81 -20.05 -2.75
N VAL A 104 5.94 -19.34 -2.66
CA VAL A 104 6.62 -18.77 -3.81
C VAL A 104 7.09 -19.87 -4.77
N LEU A 105 7.67 -20.97 -4.25
CA LEU A 105 8.07 -22.09 -5.09
C LEU A 105 6.89 -22.72 -5.83
N GLN A 106 5.77 -22.92 -5.14
CA GLN A 106 4.55 -23.43 -5.74
C GLN A 106 4.01 -22.50 -6.84
N SER A 107 4.07 -21.19 -6.61
CA SER A 107 3.70 -20.18 -7.59
C SER A 107 4.60 -20.20 -8.83
N LEU A 108 5.90 -20.33 -8.65
CA LEU A 108 6.87 -20.43 -9.76
C LEU A 108 6.66 -21.71 -10.58
N ILE A 109 6.39 -22.85 -9.92
CA ILE A 109 6.08 -24.12 -10.58
C ILE A 109 4.81 -23.98 -11.43
N THR A 110 3.72 -23.47 -10.84
CA THR A 110 2.44 -23.27 -11.53
C THR A 110 2.61 -22.33 -12.73
N ARG A 111 3.32 -21.22 -12.54
CA ARG A 111 3.62 -20.29 -13.61
C ARG A 111 4.41 -20.92 -14.75
N ARG A 112 5.43 -21.75 -14.44
CA ARG A 112 6.21 -22.47 -15.44
C ARG A 112 5.35 -23.43 -16.27
N LEU A 113 4.45 -24.17 -15.60
CA LEU A 113 3.49 -25.06 -16.26
C LEU A 113 2.53 -24.28 -17.18
N LEU A 114 2.02 -23.13 -16.73
CA LEU A 114 1.13 -22.30 -17.55
C LEU A 114 1.85 -21.71 -18.76
N VAL A 115 3.10 -21.23 -18.61
CA VAL A 115 3.92 -20.76 -19.74
C VAL A 115 4.13 -21.87 -20.76
N GLN A 116 4.44 -23.08 -20.32
CA GLN A 116 4.59 -24.25 -21.21
C GLN A 116 3.26 -24.62 -21.86
N GLY A 117 2.16 -24.55 -21.11
CA GLY A 117 0.81 -24.78 -21.60
C GLY A 117 0.43 -23.83 -22.73
N VAL A 118 0.57 -22.52 -22.53
CA VAL A 118 0.26 -21.52 -23.58
C VAL A 118 1.17 -21.66 -24.81
N THR A 119 2.45 -22.02 -24.57
CA THR A 119 3.41 -22.26 -25.65
C THR A 119 3.02 -23.50 -26.48
N SER A 120 2.56 -24.58 -25.84
CA SER A 120 2.12 -25.80 -26.52
C SER A 120 0.84 -25.59 -27.36
N LEU A 121 0.06 -24.55 -27.02
CA LEU A 121 -1.15 -24.15 -27.75
C LEU A 121 -0.87 -23.07 -28.82
N ASP A 122 0.39 -22.75 -29.09
CA ASP A 122 0.82 -21.67 -30.01
C ASP A 122 0.16 -20.31 -29.72
N MET A 123 -0.18 -20.06 -28.45
CA MET A 123 -0.76 -18.80 -28.01
C MET A 123 0.32 -17.73 -27.88
N THR A 124 0.01 -16.51 -28.31
CA THR A 124 0.89 -15.37 -28.16
C THR A 124 0.11 -14.07 -28.10
N THR A 125 0.65 -13.07 -27.44
CA THR A 125 0.11 -11.71 -27.37
C THR A 125 0.86 -10.82 -28.37
N SER A 126 0.14 -10.01 -29.16
CA SER A 126 0.72 -9.13 -30.18
C SER A 126 1.55 -7.99 -29.57
N GLU A 127 2.55 -7.48 -30.33
CA GLU A 127 3.33 -6.30 -29.91
C GLU A 127 2.43 -5.10 -29.65
N ALA A 128 1.42 -4.88 -30.48
CA ALA A 128 0.50 -3.76 -30.35
C ALA A 128 -0.29 -3.80 -29.02
N GLU A 129 -0.66 -4.99 -28.53
CA GLU A 129 -1.33 -5.15 -27.25
C GLU A 129 -0.37 -4.89 -26.07
N ILE A 130 0.89 -5.32 -26.20
CA ILE A 130 1.92 -5.06 -25.19
C ILE A 130 2.22 -3.55 -25.12
N ASP A 131 2.40 -2.90 -26.25
CA ASP A 131 2.66 -1.46 -26.32
C ASP A 131 1.45 -0.66 -25.77
N ALA A 132 0.23 -1.04 -26.12
CA ALA A 132 -0.97 -0.40 -25.56
C ALA A 132 -1.05 -0.51 -24.02
N GLU A 133 -0.69 -1.65 -23.46
CA GLU A 133 -0.65 -1.84 -22.00
C GLU A 133 0.43 -1.00 -21.33
N LEU A 134 1.62 -0.92 -21.95
CA LEU A 134 2.70 -0.07 -21.44
C LEU A 134 2.30 1.40 -21.42
N LEU A 135 1.68 1.88 -22.50
CA LEU A 135 1.19 3.25 -22.59
C LEU A 135 0.06 3.57 -21.61
N ALA A 136 -0.78 2.58 -21.28
CA ALA A 136 -1.90 2.72 -20.34
C ALA A 136 -1.47 2.64 -18.87
N THR A 137 -0.27 2.15 -18.55
CA THR A 137 0.20 1.95 -17.18
C THR A 137 0.52 3.29 -16.52
N GLU A 138 -0.27 3.72 -15.57
CA GLU A 138 -0.17 5.03 -14.89
C GLU A 138 1.21 5.31 -14.27
N THR A 139 1.87 4.28 -13.69
CA THR A 139 3.20 4.42 -13.08
C THR A 139 4.29 4.78 -14.07
N PHE A 140 4.06 4.59 -15.36
CA PHE A 140 4.97 4.97 -16.45
C PHE A 140 4.62 6.32 -17.07
N GLN A 141 3.62 7.02 -16.52
CA GLN A 141 3.13 8.28 -17.05
C GLN A 141 3.60 9.47 -16.20
N LEU A 142 3.87 10.59 -16.86
CA LEU A 142 3.98 11.91 -16.26
C LEU A 142 2.86 12.78 -16.82
N ASN A 143 2.08 13.41 -15.96
CA ASN A 143 0.93 14.24 -16.35
C ASN A 143 -0.08 13.52 -17.27
N GLY A 144 -0.30 12.22 -17.05
CA GLY A 144 -1.24 11.41 -17.82
C GLY A 144 -0.75 10.95 -19.19
N THR A 145 0.52 11.17 -19.52
CA THR A 145 1.14 10.73 -20.77
C THR A 145 2.35 9.86 -20.48
N PHE A 146 2.54 8.79 -21.26
CA PHE A 146 3.69 7.90 -21.12
C PHE A 146 5.00 8.66 -21.25
N ASP A 147 5.93 8.44 -20.30
CA ASP A 147 7.28 9.02 -20.30
C ASP A 147 8.34 7.91 -20.29
N GLU A 148 9.21 7.91 -21.28
CA GLU A 148 10.22 6.87 -21.46
C GLU A 148 11.26 6.87 -20.31
N ASN A 149 11.59 8.04 -19.75
CA ASN A 149 12.55 8.14 -18.66
C ASN A 149 11.93 7.62 -17.36
N GLN A 150 10.67 7.98 -17.08
CA GLN A 150 9.91 7.46 -15.97
C GLN A 150 9.78 5.93 -16.06
N TYR A 151 9.42 5.40 -17.22
CA TYR A 151 9.35 3.98 -17.50
C TYR A 151 10.66 3.26 -17.15
N ARG A 152 11.80 3.78 -17.68
CA ARG A 152 13.13 3.20 -17.40
C ARG A 152 13.51 3.28 -15.91
N LEU A 153 13.20 4.39 -15.24
CA LEU A 153 13.47 4.61 -13.83
C LEU A 153 12.69 3.61 -12.96
N VAL A 154 11.39 3.48 -13.20
CA VAL A 154 10.52 2.55 -12.49
C VAL A 154 11.00 1.11 -12.69
N LEU A 155 11.30 0.70 -13.93
CA LEU A 155 11.80 -0.65 -14.18
C LEU A 155 13.12 -0.93 -13.47
N ALA A 156 14.04 0.02 -13.49
CA ALA A 156 15.34 -0.12 -12.82
C ALA A 156 15.18 -0.27 -11.30
N SER A 157 14.22 0.43 -10.68
CA SER A 157 13.95 0.33 -9.23
C SER A 157 13.46 -1.05 -8.78
N VAL A 158 12.85 -1.81 -9.71
CA VAL A 158 12.36 -3.17 -9.47
C VAL A 158 13.20 -4.27 -10.13
N GLY A 159 14.38 -3.89 -10.67
CA GLY A 159 15.36 -4.83 -11.22
C GLY A 159 15.07 -5.32 -12.64
N TYR A 160 14.19 -4.64 -13.39
CA TYR A 160 13.92 -4.94 -14.80
C TYR A 160 14.65 -4.01 -15.75
N ASN A 161 14.84 -4.50 -16.97
CA ASN A 161 15.11 -3.64 -18.13
C ASN A 161 13.93 -3.69 -19.12
N PRO A 162 13.79 -2.73 -20.05
CA PRO A 162 12.66 -2.68 -20.98
C PRO A 162 12.40 -3.97 -21.76
N GLY A 163 13.46 -4.66 -22.21
CA GLY A 163 13.33 -5.89 -22.97
C GLY A 163 12.80 -7.05 -22.13
N THR A 164 13.40 -7.29 -20.96
CA THR A 164 12.96 -8.37 -20.06
C THR A 164 11.56 -8.13 -19.53
N TYR A 165 11.19 -6.88 -19.28
CA TYR A 165 9.84 -6.53 -18.83
C TYR A 165 8.79 -6.78 -19.91
N LYS A 166 9.06 -6.40 -21.17
CA LYS A 166 8.14 -6.68 -22.30
C LYS A 166 7.91 -8.18 -22.50
N GLU A 167 8.96 -9.00 -22.38
CA GLU A 167 8.83 -10.45 -22.48
C GLU A 167 8.00 -11.03 -21.31
N GLU A 168 8.23 -10.54 -20.10
CA GLU A 168 7.47 -10.95 -18.93
C GLU A 168 5.99 -10.56 -19.08
N LEU A 169 5.73 -9.32 -19.46
CA LEU A 169 4.38 -8.81 -19.72
C LEU A 169 3.67 -9.63 -20.81
N ARG A 170 4.39 -10.03 -21.88
CA ARG A 170 3.83 -10.88 -22.94
C ARG A 170 3.39 -12.23 -22.39
N ARG A 171 4.22 -12.88 -21.58
CA ARG A 171 3.91 -14.16 -20.94
C ARG A 171 2.68 -14.03 -20.04
N ASP A 172 2.65 -13.02 -19.20
CA ASP A 172 1.51 -12.78 -18.28
C ASP A 172 0.21 -12.51 -19.02
N LYS A 173 0.26 -11.70 -20.08
CA LYS A 173 -0.91 -11.45 -20.95
C LYS A 173 -1.38 -12.71 -21.65
N THR A 174 -0.46 -13.54 -22.15
CA THR A 174 -0.82 -14.81 -22.82
C THR A 174 -1.45 -15.80 -21.82
N ILE A 175 -0.90 -15.93 -20.61
CA ILE A 175 -1.52 -16.74 -19.55
C ILE A 175 -2.92 -16.18 -19.19
N SER A 176 -3.04 -14.86 -19.06
CA SER A 176 -4.32 -14.21 -18.78
C SER A 176 -5.36 -14.40 -19.91
N GLN A 177 -4.91 -14.51 -21.15
CA GLN A 177 -5.79 -14.85 -22.28
C GLN A 177 -6.28 -16.29 -22.17
N LEU A 178 -5.41 -17.23 -21.81
CA LEU A 178 -5.81 -18.63 -21.57
C LEU A 178 -6.84 -18.71 -20.43
N ALA A 179 -6.53 -18.07 -19.29
CA ALA A 179 -7.43 -18.03 -18.13
C ALA A 179 -8.81 -17.48 -18.53
N ARG A 180 -8.85 -16.30 -19.16
CA ARG A 180 -10.10 -15.68 -19.62
C ARG A 180 -10.85 -16.52 -20.64
N THR A 181 -10.13 -17.24 -21.50
CA THR A 181 -10.76 -18.12 -22.51
C THR A 181 -11.43 -19.31 -21.84
N ILE A 182 -10.77 -19.96 -20.88
CA ILE A 182 -11.34 -21.06 -20.10
C ILE A 182 -12.50 -20.54 -19.25
N GLU A 183 -12.32 -19.46 -18.53
CA GLU A 183 -13.36 -18.84 -17.70
C GLU A 183 -14.61 -18.45 -18.51
N ALA A 184 -14.42 -17.85 -19.67
CA ALA A 184 -15.50 -17.45 -20.56
C ALA A 184 -16.19 -18.65 -21.25
N SER A 185 -15.55 -19.81 -21.29
CA SER A 185 -16.13 -21.02 -21.85
C SER A 185 -17.14 -21.72 -20.92
N ALA A 186 -17.19 -21.31 -19.66
CA ALA A 186 -18.09 -21.88 -18.65
C ALA A 186 -19.56 -21.67 -19.04
N ILE A 187 -20.26 -22.76 -19.15
CA ILE A 187 -21.68 -22.75 -19.52
C ILE A 187 -22.52 -22.93 -18.25
N VAL A 188 -23.36 -21.95 -17.96
CA VAL A 188 -24.40 -22.04 -16.94
C VAL A 188 -25.76 -22.07 -17.60
N THR A 189 -26.47 -23.16 -17.37
CA THR A 189 -27.79 -23.35 -17.96
C THR A 189 -28.87 -22.52 -17.26
N GLU A 190 -29.95 -22.21 -17.95
CA GLU A 190 -31.13 -21.57 -17.36
C GLU A 190 -31.71 -22.36 -16.18
N LEU A 191 -31.65 -23.69 -16.25
CA LEU A 191 -32.08 -24.55 -15.15
C LEU A 191 -31.22 -24.40 -13.89
N GLU A 192 -29.91 -24.36 -14.06
CA GLU A 192 -28.98 -24.12 -12.94
C GLU A 192 -29.22 -22.74 -12.32
N THR A 193 -29.36 -21.70 -13.14
CA THR A 193 -29.68 -20.34 -12.67
C THR A 193 -31.01 -20.30 -11.90
N LYS A 194 -32.06 -20.91 -12.43
CA LYS A 194 -33.35 -21.01 -11.75
C LYS A 194 -33.25 -21.77 -10.43
N ARG A 195 -32.49 -22.87 -10.39
CA ARG A 195 -32.29 -23.65 -9.17
C ARG A 195 -31.51 -22.85 -8.13
N ALA A 196 -30.44 -22.21 -8.53
CA ALA A 196 -29.65 -21.35 -7.64
C ALA A 196 -30.46 -20.16 -7.10
N SER A 197 -31.23 -19.49 -7.95
CA SER A 197 -32.17 -18.42 -7.56
C SER A 197 -33.24 -18.92 -6.58
N SER A 198 -33.84 -20.07 -6.84
CA SER A 198 -34.83 -20.69 -5.96
C SER A 198 -34.25 -21.03 -4.58
N LEU A 199 -33.01 -21.55 -4.53
CA LEU A 199 -32.32 -21.89 -3.28
C LEU A 199 -31.81 -20.64 -2.52
N SER A 200 -31.34 -19.61 -3.22
CA SER A 200 -30.89 -18.36 -2.58
C SER A 200 -32.03 -17.59 -1.92
N ARG A 201 -33.25 -17.71 -2.49
CA ARG A 201 -34.49 -17.09 -1.98
C ARG A 201 -35.32 -18.03 -1.14
N GLN A 202 -34.79 -19.21 -0.78
CA GLN A 202 -35.48 -20.17 0.06
C GLN A 202 -35.79 -19.53 1.41
N THR A 203 -37.01 -19.77 1.91
CA THR A 203 -37.41 -19.40 3.25
C THR A 203 -37.69 -20.66 4.09
N ARG A 204 -37.44 -20.53 5.39
CA ARG A 204 -37.68 -21.62 6.35
C ARG A 204 -38.46 -21.11 7.54
N ASP A 205 -39.37 -21.90 8.05
CA ASP A 205 -39.99 -21.66 9.34
C ASP A 205 -39.12 -22.33 10.40
N VAL A 206 -38.42 -21.50 11.18
CA VAL A 206 -37.41 -21.92 12.15
C VAL A 206 -37.88 -21.60 13.55
N ALA A 207 -38.02 -22.60 14.39
CA ALA A 207 -38.23 -22.44 15.83
C ALA A 207 -36.91 -22.73 16.55
N VAL A 208 -36.54 -21.87 17.48
CA VAL A 208 -35.28 -21.92 18.24
C VAL A 208 -35.60 -21.98 19.73
N LEU A 209 -35.06 -22.97 20.44
CA LEU A 209 -35.04 -23.05 21.89
C LEU A 209 -33.62 -22.75 22.36
N THR A 210 -33.44 -21.62 23.00
CA THR A 210 -32.13 -21.11 23.41
C THR A 210 -31.85 -21.42 24.87
N PHE A 211 -30.65 -21.93 25.14
CA PHE A 211 -30.09 -22.15 26.44
C PHE A 211 -28.97 -21.11 26.64
N ASP A 212 -29.32 -20.03 27.33
CA ASP A 212 -28.39 -18.94 27.63
C ASP A 212 -27.57 -19.28 28.87
N PRO A 213 -26.24 -19.28 28.83
CA PRO A 213 -25.42 -19.57 30.02
C PRO A 213 -25.64 -18.56 31.15
N VAL A 214 -25.99 -17.31 30.86
CA VAL A 214 -26.26 -16.29 31.88
C VAL A 214 -27.43 -16.72 32.80
N ASP A 215 -28.47 -17.35 32.23
CA ASP A 215 -29.62 -17.84 32.98
C ASP A 215 -29.28 -19.07 33.87
N LEU A 216 -28.12 -19.68 33.64
CA LEU A 216 -27.66 -20.89 34.33
C LEU A 216 -26.54 -20.61 35.35
N GLU A 217 -25.95 -19.43 35.36
CA GLU A 217 -24.84 -19.07 36.27
C GLU A 217 -25.21 -19.27 37.75
N ASP A 218 -26.45 -18.95 38.14
CA ASP A 218 -26.94 -19.11 39.52
C ASP A 218 -27.00 -20.60 39.97
N GLN A 219 -26.95 -21.55 39.04
CA GLN A 219 -26.93 -22.98 39.32
C GLN A 219 -25.51 -23.55 39.48
N ILE A 220 -24.51 -22.76 39.11
CA ILE A 220 -23.10 -23.14 39.15
C ILE A 220 -22.52 -22.79 40.52
N SER A 221 -21.75 -23.70 41.05
CA SER A 221 -21.02 -23.47 42.30
C SER A 221 -19.56 -23.84 42.09
N VAL A 222 -18.73 -22.83 41.93
CA VAL A 222 -17.27 -22.99 41.80
C VAL A 222 -16.68 -23.10 43.23
N THR A 223 -15.84 -24.10 43.43
CA THR A 223 -15.15 -24.30 44.72
C THR A 223 -13.77 -23.64 44.70
N GLY A 224 -13.27 -23.22 45.89
CA GLY A 224 -11.90 -22.69 46.00
C GLY A 224 -10.81 -23.66 45.53
N ALA A 225 -11.07 -24.99 45.58
CA ALA A 225 -10.13 -25.97 45.05
C ALA A 225 -10.07 -25.96 43.52
N GLU A 226 -11.17 -25.69 42.83
CA GLU A 226 -11.23 -25.53 41.36
C GLU A 226 -10.54 -24.23 40.95
N VAL A 227 -10.76 -23.16 41.69
CA VAL A 227 -10.07 -21.87 41.46
C VAL A 227 -8.57 -22.04 41.61
N GLU A 228 -8.10 -22.70 42.67
CA GLU A 228 -6.68 -22.95 42.87
C GLU A 228 -6.11 -23.87 41.79
N ALA A 229 -6.81 -24.90 41.38
CA ALA A 229 -6.38 -25.81 40.32
C ALA A 229 -6.25 -25.08 38.96
N TYR A 230 -7.21 -24.21 38.67
CA TYR A 230 -7.17 -23.38 37.45
C TYR A 230 -5.99 -22.42 37.46
N TYR A 231 -5.79 -21.71 38.59
CA TYR A 231 -4.65 -20.80 38.74
C TYR A 231 -3.31 -21.52 38.53
N GLN A 232 -3.13 -22.67 39.15
CA GLN A 232 -1.89 -23.45 39.01
C GLN A 232 -1.66 -23.96 37.59
N ALA A 233 -2.73 -24.32 36.90
CA ALA A 233 -2.63 -24.80 35.51
C ALA A 233 -2.39 -23.69 34.48
N ASN A 234 -2.81 -22.45 34.79
CA ASN A 234 -2.84 -21.34 33.85
C ASN A 234 -2.06 -20.10 34.33
N GLN A 235 -0.98 -20.29 35.12
CA GLN A 235 -0.21 -19.19 35.71
C GLN A 235 0.25 -18.13 34.67
N SER A 236 0.49 -18.54 33.42
CA SER A 236 0.87 -17.62 32.33
C SER A 236 -0.18 -16.56 32.01
N GLU A 237 -1.45 -16.77 32.41
CA GLU A 237 -2.55 -15.82 32.17
C GLU A 237 -2.67 -14.77 33.29
N PHE A 238 -1.93 -14.94 34.39
CA PHE A 238 -2.07 -14.16 35.61
C PHE A 238 -0.84 -13.31 35.94
N PHE A 239 -0.10 -12.90 34.91
CA PHE A 239 0.94 -11.91 35.09
C PHE A 239 0.34 -10.51 35.07
N SER A 240 0.90 -9.61 35.89
CA SER A 240 0.63 -8.17 35.73
C SER A 240 1.22 -7.65 34.45
N GLU A 241 0.62 -6.63 33.88
CA GLU A 241 1.21 -5.94 32.74
C GLU A 241 2.44 -5.15 33.20
N GLU A 242 3.54 -5.29 32.48
CA GLU A 242 4.73 -4.48 32.70
C GLU A 242 4.42 -3.00 32.44
N SER A 243 4.84 -2.13 33.36
CA SER A 243 4.61 -0.70 33.23
C SER A 243 5.74 0.12 33.81
N VAL A 244 5.85 1.36 33.37
CA VAL A 244 6.85 2.30 33.83
C VAL A 244 6.21 3.66 34.17
N ASP A 245 6.73 4.31 35.23
CA ASP A 245 6.47 5.74 35.43
C ASP A 245 7.48 6.51 34.58
N LEU A 246 6.98 7.14 33.52
CA LEU A 246 7.77 7.81 32.49
C LEU A 246 7.80 9.31 32.75
N ALA A 247 8.99 9.89 32.82
CA ALA A 247 9.23 11.33 32.76
C ALA A 247 9.74 11.69 31.36
N TYR A 248 9.37 12.85 30.85
CA TYR A 248 9.91 13.34 29.59
C TYR A 248 10.04 14.86 29.55
N VAL A 249 10.96 15.33 28.73
CA VAL A 249 11.12 16.73 28.35
C VAL A 249 10.83 16.86 26.87
N ALA A 250 10.06 17.87 26.50
CA ALA A 250 9.64 18.11 25.12
C ALA A 250 10.06 19.51 24.65
N VAL A 251 10.52 19.58 23.40
CA VAL A 251 10.63 20.84 22.67
C VAL A 251 9.51 20.83 21.62
N ASP A 252 8.52 21.70 21.79
CA ASP A 252 7.32 21.80 20.95
C ASP A 252 7.30 23.17 20.26
N ARG A 253 7.61 23.17 18.95
CA ARG A 253 7.61 24.39 18.13
C ARG A 253 6.24 25.05 18.10
N SER A 254 5.16 24.27 18.10
CA SER A 254 3.81 24.82 18.08
C SER A 254 3.47 25.55 19.38
N ALA A 255 3.92 25.02 20.53
CA ALA A 255 3.76 25.67 21.82
C ALA A 255 4.60 26.95 21.90
N MET A 256 5.85 26.91 21.43
CA MET A 256 6.75 28.08 21.34
C MET A 256 6.13 29.17 20.45
N ALA A 257 5.67 28.79 19.25
CA ALA A 257 5.03 29.71 18.31
C ALA A 257 3.76 30.35 18.89
N ALA A 258 2.97 29.58 19.65
CA ALA A 258 1.77 30.11 20.33
C ALA A 258 2.08 31.18 21.39
N ALA A 259 3.26 31.12 22.01
CA ALA A 259 3.72 32.09 23.01
C ALA A 259 4.25 33.42 22.41
N VAL A 260 4.52 33.44 21.09
CA VAL A 260 4.99 34.67 20.42
C VAL A 260 3.87 35.72 20.38
N GLU A 261 4.10 36.89 20.96
CA GLU A 261 3.17 38.02 20.80
C GLU A 261 3.38 38.69 19.44
N VAL A 262 2.32 38.91 18.71
CA VAL A 262 2.32 39.45 17.35
C VAL A 262 1.32 40.58 17.21
N THR A 263 1.74 41.67 16.59
CA THR A 263 0.86 42.80 16.28
C THR A 263 0.35 42.77 14.84
N ASP A 264 -0.80 43.36 14.59
CA ASP A 264 -1.35 43.49 13.23
C ASP A 264 -0.39 44.20 12.25
N GLY A 265 0.45 45.12 12.75
CA GLY A 265 1.44 45.83 11.94
C GLY A 265 2.57 44.92 11.47
N GLU A 266 3.00 43.96 12.29
CA GLU A 266 4.02 42.98 11.94
C GLU A 266 3.47 41.98 10.91
N LEU A 267 2.23 41.51 11.11
CA LEU A 267 1.55 40.64 10.16
C LEU A 267 1.34 41.31 8.79
N GLN A 268 0.94 42.58 8.78
CA GLN A 268 0.80 43.34 7.55
C GLN A 268 2.17 43.46 6.82
N SER A 269 3.24 43.68 7.56
CA SER A 269 4.61 43.77 7.00
C SER A 269 5.06 42.42 6.45
N ALA A 270 4.81 41.32 7.15
CA ALA A 270 5.12 39.95 6.69
C ALA A 270 4.34 39.58 5.43
N TYR A 271 3.05 39.93 5.37
CA TYR A 271 2.23 39.75 4.17
C TYR A 271 2.80 40.52 2.97
N GLU A 272 3.12 41.81 3.13
CA GLU A 272 3.68 42.61 2.02
C GLU A 272 5.05 42.07 1.55
N ALA A 273 5.87 41.54 2.46
CA ALA A 273 7.15 40.92 2.12
C ALA A 273 7.00 39.62 1.34
N GLN A 274 5.90 38.92 1.51
CA GLN A 274 5.63 37.61 0.87
C GLN A 274 4.42 37.66 -0.09
N LYS A 275 4.02 38.83 -0.55
CA LYS A 275 2.81 39.08 -1.35
C LYS A 275 2.73 38.22 -2.60
N ASP A 276 3.86 37.91 -3.21
CA ASP A 276 3.95 37.07 -4.41
C ASP A 276 3.46 35.63 -4.14
N ARG A 277 3.57 35.11 -2.93
CA ARG A 277 3.02 33.79 -2.55
C ARG A 277 1.50 33.74 -2.60
N TYR A 278 0.87 34.88 -2.39
CA TYR A 278 -0.60 35.02 -2.38
C TYR A 278 -1.16 35.52 -3.71
N MET A 279 -0.28 35.66 -4.70
CA MET A 279 -0.64 36.07 -6.06
C MET A 279 -0.98 34.83 -6.91
N THR A 280 -2.20 34.82 -7.42
CA THR A 280 -2.55 33.92 -8.52
C THR A 280 -2.13 34.58 -9.82
N PRO A 281 -1.22 34.00 -10.59
CA PRO A 281 -0.79 34.61 -11.86
C PRO A 281 -1.95 34.71 -12.85
N GLU A 282 -1.84 35.65 -13.77
CA GLU A 282 -2.77 35.78 -14.88
C GLU A 282 -2.81 34.49 -15.69
N ASN A 283 -4.02 34.04 -15.98
CA ASN A 283 -4.28 32.83 -16.73
C ASN A 283 -5.14 33.18 -17.93
N ARG A 284 -4.68 32.82 -19.14
CA ARG A 284 -5.42 33.07 -20.37
C ARG A 284 -5.50 31.80 -21.20
N ARG A 285 -6.67 31.54 -21.76
CA ARG A 285 -6.87 30.47 -22.73
C ARG A 285 -6.84 31.05 -24.12
N ILE A 286 -5.98 30.51 -24.97
CA ILE A 286 -5.77 31.02 -26.32
C ILE A 286 -6.02 29.93 -27.33
N ALA A 287 -6.40 30.37 -28.52
CA ALA A 287 -6.40 29.54 -29.73
C ALA A 287 -5.54 30.19 -30.80
N HIS A 288 -5.02 29.39 -31.72
CA HIS A 288 -4.26 29.94 -32.87
C HIS A 288 -4.63 29.27 -34.18
N ILE A 289 -4.31 29.97 -35.27
CA ILE A 289 -4.25 29.43 -36.63
C ILE A 289 -2.82 29.63 -37.09
N LEU A 290 -2.16 28.53 -37.45
CA LEU A 290 -0.83 28.51 -38.02
C LEU A 290 -0.90 28.36 -39.55
N VAL A 291 -0.18 29.20 -40.28
CA VAL A 291 0.17 28.97 -41.67
C VAL A 291 1.67 28.73 -41.71
N SER A 292 2.06 27.46 -41.79
CA SER A 292 3.45 27.02 -41.71
C SER A 292 4.28 27.50 -42.93
N THR A 293 5.54 27.85 -42.68
CA THR A 293 6.54 28.19 -43.69
C THR A 293 7.54 27.05 -43.94
N GLU A 294 7.27 25.84 -43.49
CA GLU A 294 8.15 24.68 -43.70
C GLU A 294 8.20 24.27 -45.18
N ASP A 295 7.05 24.25 -45.86
CA ASP A 295 6.90 23.81 -47.25
C ASP A 295 6.51 24.94 -48.21
N ARG A 296 6.50 26.21 -47.77
CA ARG A 296 6.11 27.38 -48.57
C ARG A 296 6.92 28.62 -48.19
N THR A 297 6.96 29.60 -49.12
CA THR A 297 7.60 30.89 -48.82
C THR A 297 6.72 31.74 -47.90
N ILE A 298 7.31 32.73 -47.23
CA ILE A 298 6.59 33.65 -46.36
C ILE A 298 5.55 34.48 -47.13
N GLU A 299 5.84 34.81 -48.42
CA GLU A 299 4.92 35.52 -49.29
C GLU A 299 3.69 34.66 -49.62
N GLU A 300 3.88 33.36 -49.88
CA GLU A 300 2.78 32.42 -50.10
C GLU A 300 1.95 32.20 -48.80
N ALA A 301 2.62 32.11 -47.65
CA ALA A 301 1.97 32.03 -46.36
C ALA A 301 1.13 33.30 -46.07
N SER A 302 1.65 34.49 -46.40
CA SER A 302 0.92 35.76 -46.21
C SER A 302 -0.35 35.83 -47.04
N VAL A 303 -0.30 35.40 -48.33
CA VAL A 303 -1.50 35.37 -49.17
C VAL A 303 -2.57 34.44 -48.64
N LEU A 304 -2.17 33.29 -48.08
CA LEU A 304 -3.09 32.33 -47.46
C LEU A 304 -3.68 32.91 -46.20
N LEU A 305 -2.86 33.55 -45.35
CA LEU A 305 -3.31 34.18 -44.13
C LEU A 305 -4.28 35.35 -44.37
N GLU A 306 -4.07 36.17 -45.42
CA GLU A 306 -5.01 37.21 -45.85
C GLU A 306 -6.38 36.63 -46.24
N SER A 307 -6.41 35.45 -46.86
CA SER A 307 -7.65 34.74 -47.14
C SER A 307 -8.34 34.29 -45.86
N ILE A 308 -7.57 33.78 -44.89
CA ILE A 308 -8.07 33.37 -43.56
C ILE A 308 -8.64 34.58 -42.81
N GLN A 309 -7.94 35.70 -42.80
CA GLN A 309 -8.43 36.96 -42.22
C GLN A 309 -9.73 37.42 -42.86
N THR A 310 -9.86 37.32 -44.17
CA THR A 310 -11.07 37.68 -44.91
C THR A 310 -12.27 36.81 -44.47
N GLU A 311 -12.05 35.52 -44.19
CA GLU A 311 -13.09 34.62 -43.71
C GLU A 311 -13.50 34.95 -42.27
N LEU A 312 -12.55 35.30 -41.42
CA LEU A 312 -12.82 35.75 -40.03
C LEU A 312 -13.57 37.10 -40.03
N ASP A 313 -13.17 38.03 -40.86
CA ASP A 313 -13.85 39.34 -41.03
C ASP A 313 -15.28 39.19 -41.57
N ALA A 314 -15.53 38.15 -42.38
CA ALA A 314 -16.87 37.79 -42.85
C ALA A 314 -17.75 37.14 -41.75
N GLY A 315 -17.19 36.95 -40.54
CA GLY A 315 -17.94 36.46 -39.36
C GLY A 315 -17.94 34.93 -39.24
N LYS A 316 -17.08 34.21 -39.93
CA LYS A 316 -16.91 32.77 -39.65
C LYS A 316 -16.29 32.57 -38.28
N PRO A 317 -16.76 31.56 -37.50
CA PRO A 317 -16.15 31.24 -36.22
C PRO A 317 -14.65 30.88 -36.35
N PHE A 318 -13.82 31.43 -35.50
CA PHE A 318 -12.37 31.17 -35.49
C PHE A 318 -12.04 29.67 -35.45
N GLU A 319 -12.80 28.94 -34.65
CA GLU A 319 -12.64 27.50 -34.44
C GLU A 319 -12.89 26.70 -35.76
N GLU A 320 -13.90 27.11 -36.54
CA GLU A 320 -14.19 26.48 -37.85
C GLU A 320 -13.10 26.77 -38.87
N VAL A 321 -12.60 28.01 -38.87
CA VAL A 321 -11.50 28.43 -39.78
C VAL A 321 -10.21 27.74 -39.37
N ALA A 322 -9.90 27.60 -38.08
CA ALA A 322 -8.75 26.87 -37.57
C ALA A 322 -8.79 25.40 -37.99
N GLN A 323 -9.94 24.74 -37.83
CA GLN A 323 -10.09 23.33 -38.27
C GLN A 323 -9.91 23.14 -39.77
N ALA A 324 -10.30 24.12 -40.56
CA ALA A 324 -10.23 24.02 -42.03
C ALA A 324 -8.88 24.43 -42.64
N SER A 325 -8.15 25.33 -41.96
CA SER A 325 -7.04 26.07 -42.59
C SER A 325 -5.77 26.17 -41.77
N SER A 326 -5.77 25.70 -40.51
CA SER A 326 -4.55 25.68 -39.67
C SER A 326 -3.65 24.51 -40.05
N ASP A 327 -2.37 24.80 -40.24
CA ASP A 327 -1.32 23.78 -40.46
C ASP A 327 -0.79 23.18 -39.15
N ASP A 328 -1.29 23.59 -38.00
CA ASP A 328 -0.88 22.97 -36.73
C ASP A 328 -1.63 21.65 -36.45
N PRO A 329 -0.94 20.49 -36.56
CA PRO A 329 -1.57 19.20 -36.38
C PRO A 329 -2.01 18.94 -34.91
N GLY A 330 -1.45 19.69 -33.96
CA GLY A 330 -1.73 19.56 -32.55
C GLY A 330 -3.04 20.18 -32.12
N SER A 331 -3.41 21.35 -32.69
CA SER A 331 -4.57 22.12 -32.25
C SER A 331 -5.65 22.31 -33.32
N ALA A 332 -5.33 22.17 -34.61
CA ALA A 332 -6.30 22.42 -35.69
C ALA A 332 -7.62 21.66 -35.51
N ALA A 333 -7.57 20.36 -35.21
CA ALA A 333 -8.77 19.52 -35.00
C ALA A 333 -9.62 19.97 -33.81
N GLN A 334 -9.04 20.66 -32.84
CA GLN A 334 -9.71 21.26 -31.67
C GLN A 334 -10.02 22.75 -31.87
N GLY A 335 -10.06 23.22 -33.11
CA GLY A 335 -10.37 24.63 -33.43
C GLY A 335 -9.24 25.60 -33.08
N GLY A 336 -8.00 25.11 -33.10
CA GLY A 336 -6.81 25.88 -32.79
C GLY A 336 -6.55 26.07 -31.28
N ASP A 337 -7.32 25.44 -30.38
CA ASP A 337 -7.21 25.62 -28.93
C ASP A 337 -5.85 25.09 -28.39
N LEU A 338 -5.07 26.00 -27.80
CA LEU A 338 -3.79 25.71 -27.16
C LEU A 338 -3.92 25.53 -25.64
N GLY A 339 -5.14 25.65 -25.12
CA GLY A 339 -5.39 25.59 -23.68
C GLY A 339 -4.95 26.85 -22.96
N VAL A 340 -4.55 26.68 -21.69
CA VAL A 340 -4.11 27.77 -20.83
C VAL A 340 -2.68 28.17 -21.13
N ALA A 341 -2.48 29.41 -21.50
CA ALA A 341 -1.17 30.01 -21.76
C ALA A 341 -0.61 30.67 -20.50
N THR A 342 0.59 30.25 -20.12
CA THR A 342 1.40 30.89 -19.06
C THR A 342 2.69 31.43 -19.67
N ARG A 343 3.25 32.48 -19.06
CA ARG A 343 4.52 33.06 -19.55
C ARG A 343 5.65 32.03 -19.51
N GLY A 344 6.47 32.02 -20.55
CA GLY A 344 7.59 31.09 -20.73
C GLY A 344 7.22 29.79 -21.43
N LEU A 345 5.96 29.63 -21.89
CA LEU A 345 5.50 28.41 -22.58
C LEU A 345 5.71 28.47 -24.10
N PHE A 346 5.65 29.66 -24.70
CA PHE A 346 5.69 29.86 -26.16
C PHE A 346 6.93 30.61 -26.60
N VAL A 347 7.22 30.58 -27.90
CA VAL A 347 8.30 31.40 -28.47
C VAL A 347 8.03 32.89 -28.29
N PRO A 348 9.07 33.73 -28.08
CA PRO A 348 8.92 35.12 -27.62
C PRO A 348 7.94 35.96 -28.39
N SER A 349 7.97 35.95 -29.73
CA SER A 349 7.07 36.75 -30.57
C SER A 349 5.61 36.30 -30.46
N PHE A 350 5.36 35.02 -30.36
CA PHE A 350 4.01 34.46 -30.12
C PHE A 350 3.50 34.83 -28.73
N GLU A 351 4.36 34.66 -27.70
CA GLU A 351 4.01 35.00 -26.34
C GLU A 351 3.69 36.49 -26.17
N GLU A 352 4.52 37.37 -26.74
CA GLU A 352 4.30 38.81 -26.70
C GLU A 352 2.93 39.17 -27.30
N ALA A 353 2.59 38.64 -28.48
CA ALA A 353 1.32 38.88 -29.13
C ALA A 353 0.14 38.29 -28.36
N ALA A 354 0.26 37.05 -27.85
CA ALA A 354 -0.77 36.40 -27.06
C ALA A 354 -1.07 37.15 -25.77
N PHE A 355 -0.05 37.72 -25.12
CA PHE A 355 -0.20 38.48 -23.88
C PHE A 355 -0.54 39.98 -24.10
N ALA A 356 -0.47 40.47 -25.37
CA ALA A 356 -0.96 41.81 -25.73
C ALA A 356 -2.48 41.86 -25.88
N LEU A 357 -3.15 40.73 -26.14
CA LEU A 357 -4.60 40.65 -26.24
C LEU A 357 -5.26 40.93 -24.87
N THR A 358 -6.25 41.80 -24.83
CA THR A 358 -6.85 42.27 -23.57
C THR A 358 -8.34 41.98 -23.46
N GLU A 359 -9.03 41.67 -24.55
CA GLU A 359 -10.47 41.39 -24.59
C GLU A 359 -10.74 39.96 -25.04
N VAL A 360 -11.64 39.26 -24.36
CA VAL A 360 -12.06 37.90 -24.77
C VAL A 360 -12.70 37.96 -26.15
N GLY A 361 -12.23 37.16 -27.09
CA GLY A 361 -12.61 37.15 -28.49
C GLY A 361 -11.72 37.99 -29.41
N GLU A 362 -10.81 38.77 -28.85
CA GLU A 362 -9.81 39.54 -29.62
C GLU A 362 -8.86 38.60 -30.38
N ILE A 363 -8.53 38.98 -31.63
CA ILE A 363 -7.60 38.27 -32.48
C ILE A 363 -6.38 39.18 -32.73
N SER A 364 -5.17 38.61 -32.64
CA SER A 364 -3.93 39.35 -32.84
C SER A 364 -3.76 39.81 -34.29
N ASP A 365 -2.88 40.79 -34.50
CA ASP A 365 -2.24 40.99 -35.78
C ASP A 365 -1.46 39.71 -36.17
N VAL A 366 -0.99 39.67 -37.44
CA VAL A 366 -0.16 38.56 -37.92
C VAL A 366 1.13 38.48 -37.12
N VAL A 367 1.39 37.32 -36.54
CA VAL A 367 2.58 37.04 -35.71
C VAL A 367 3.51 36.11 -36.48
N GLU A 368 4.73 36.56 -36.73
CA GLU A 368 5.77 35.74 -37.37
C GLU A 368 6.62 35.02 -36.34
N THR A 369 6.79 33.72 -36.52
CA THR A 369 7.67 32.85 -35.72
C THR A 369 8.50 31.95 -36.61
N GLU A 370 9.38 31.16 -36.03
CA GLU A 370 10.15 30.14 -36.77
C GLU A 370 9.29 29.03 -37.40
N PHE A 371 8.03 28.88 -36.98
CA PHE A 371 7.08 27.88 -37.49
C PHE A 371 6.24 28.42 -38.65
N GLY A 372 6.14 29.73 -38.80
CA GLY A 372 5.33 30.40 -39.83
C GLY A 372 4.60 31.63 -39.31
N LEU A 373 3.46 31.91 -39.93
CA LEU A 373 2.59 33.03 -39.60
C LEU A 373 1.40 32.55 -38.76
N HIS A 374 1.10 33.29 -37.68
CA HIS A 374 0.03 32.95 -36.77
C HIS A 374 -1.00 34.05 -36.65
N LEU A 375 -2.26 33.67 -36.42
CA LEU A 375 -3.29 34.51 -35.80
C LEU A 375 -3.63 33.88 -34.44
N ILE A 376 -3.67 34.68 -33.39
CA ILE A 376 -3.91 34.23 -32.02
C ILE A 376 -5.20 34.86 -31.54
N LYS A 377 -6.09 34.04 -30.98
CA LYS A 377 -7.35 34.49 -30.38
C LYS A 377 -7.35 34.28 -28.87
N LEU A 378 -7.82 35.25 -28.11
CA LEU A 378 -8.02 35.12 -26.68
C LEU A 378 -9.40 34.53 -26.40
N ASN A 379 -9.47 33.32 -25.88
CA ASN A 379 -10.73 32.64 -25.57
C ASN A 379 -11.22 32.93 -24.15
N GLU A 380 -10.28 32.97 -23.18
CA GLU A 380 -10.60 33.27 -21.76
C GLU A 380 -9.46 34.10 -21.16
N LEU A 381 -9.80 34.99 -20.24
CA LEU A 381 -8.85 35.80 -19.48
C LEU A 381 -9.26 35.80 -18.00
N ALA A 382 -8.44 35.19 -17.17
CA ALA A 382 -8.51 35.32 -15.72
C ALA A 382 -7.36 36.25 -15.28
N PRO A 383 -7.64 37.49 -14.88
CA PRO A 383 -6.60 38.43 -14.48
C PRO A 383 -5.86 37.93 -13.23
N SER A 384 -4.61 38.34 -13.09
CA SER A 384 -3.86 38.08 -11.86
C SER A 384 -4.62 38.66 -10.67
N SER A 385 -4.70 37.90 -9.61
CA SER A 385 -5.34 38.33 -8.35
C SER A 385 -4.44 38.02 -7.19
N THR A 386 -4.38 38.94 -6.22
CA THR A 386 -3.67 38.70 -4.96
C THR A 386 -4.72 38.63 -3.86
N LYS A 387 -4.69 37.53 -3.09
CA LYS A 387 -5.57 37.39 -1.93
C LYS A 387 -5.32 38.55 -0.97
N ALA A 388 -6.40 39.18 -0.50
CA ALA A 388 -6.29 40.28 0.45
C ALA A 388 -5.73 39.79 1.79
N PHE A 389 -5.02 40.66 2.51
CA PHE A 389 -4.44 40.35 3.83
C PHE A 389 -5.47 39.71 4.78
N GLU A 390 -6.66 40.22 4.85
CA GLU A 390 -7.71 39.70 5.74
C GLU A 390 -8.14 38.26 5.40
N GLU A 391 -7.99 37.83 4.15
CA GLU A 391 -8.32 36.47 3.71
C GLU A 391 -7.25 35.46 4.12
N VAL A 392 -5.98 35.92 4.25
CA VAL A 392 -4.83 35.06 4.55
C VAL A 392 -4.20 35.36 5.90
N LYS A 393 -4.78 36.29 6.69
CA LYS A 393 -4.22 36.73 7.96
C LYS A 393 -3.86 35.58 8.90
N GLY A 394 -4.72 34.59 9.05
CA GLY A 394 -4.47 33.43 9.91
C GLY A 394 -3.34 32.51 9.38
N GLU A 395 -3.10 32.49 8.08
CA GLU A 395 -1.97 31.78 7.47
C GLU A 395 -0.66 32.53 7.68
N VAL A 396 -0.69 33.86 7.44
CA VAL A 396 0.45 34.76 7.68
C VAL A 396 0.87 34.73 9.15
N GLU A 397 -0.11 34.76 10.08
CA GLU A 397 0.19 34.70 11.52
C GLU A 397 0.87 33.38 11.91
N ARG A 398 0.36 32.24 11.47
CA ARG A 398 0.99 30.95 11.74
C ARG A 398 2.42 30.90 11.19
N GLN A 399 2.61 31.31 9.94
CA GLN A 399 3.93 31.34 9.32
C GLN A 399 4.87 32.25 10.07
N TYR A 400 4.44 33.47 10.39
CA TYR A 400 5.24 34.47 11.13
C TYR A 400 5.70 33.93 12.49
N ARG A 401 4.77 33.32 13.25
CA ARG A 401 5.09 32.74 14.56
C ARG A 401 6.05 31.59 14.47
N ASN A 402 5.88 30.71 13.47
CA ASN A 402 6.81 29.59 13.22
C ASN A 402 8.19 30.09 12.82
N ASP A 403 8.29 31.04 11.90
CA ASP A 403 9.55 31.62 11.47
C ASP A 403 10.27 32.33 12.63
N ALA A 404 9.52 32.98 13.53
CA ALA A 404 10.08 33.68 14.68
C ALA A 404 10.75 32.76 15.72
N VAL A 405 10.31 31.50 15.82
CA VAL A 405 10.88 30.53 16.80
C VAL A 405 11.78 29.48 16.16
N GLU A 406 11.97 29.49 14.85
CA GLU A 406 12.71 28.44 14.14
C GLU A 406 14.14 28.27 14.65
N ASP A 407 14.91 29.37 14.74
CA ASP A 407 16.30 29.35 15.22
C ASP A 407 16.39 28.88 16.69
N GLU A 408 15.45 29.32 17.53
CA GLU A 408 15.38 28.93 18.93
C GLU A 408 14.99 27.47 19.08
N PHE A 409 13.98 27.00 18.29
CA PHE A 409 13.57 25.60 18.27
C PHE A 409 14.74 24.68 17.89
N VAL A 410 15.44 24.95 16.80
CA VAL A 410 16.60 24.15 16.35
C VAL A 410 17.71 24.15 17.42
N THR A 411 17.96 25.32 18.06
CA THR A 411 18.94 25.42 19.13
C THR A 411 18.55 24.58 20.34
N LEU A 412 17.28 24.64 20.77
CA LEU A 412 16.78 23.89 21.91
C LEU A 412 16.80 22.38 21.64
N VAL A 413 16.39 21.94 20.43
CA VAL A 413 16.43 20.51 20.04
C VAL A 413 17.88 20.00 20.08
N THR A 414 18.83 20.75 19.52
CA THR A 414 20.25 20.36 19.53
C THR A 414 20.80 20.31 20.95
N SER A 415 20.49 21.32 21.78
CA SER A 415 20.95 21.36 23.17
C SER A 415 20.30 20.27 24.01
N LEU A 416 19.03 19.92 23.73
CA LEU A 416 18.35 18.82 24.42
C LEU A 416 19.01 17.46 24.09
N ASP A 417 19.41 17.22 22.85
CA ASP A 417 20.10 15.99 22.46
C ASP A 417 21.49 15.88 23.14
N GLU A 418 22.26 16.96 23.11
CA GLU A 418 23.58 17.00 23.74
C GLU A 418 23.50 16.82 25.26
N LEU A 419 22.65 17.60 25.94
CA LEU A 419 22.53 17.57 27.40
C LEU A 419 21.90 16.27 27.90
N ALA A 420 20.94 15.71 27.17
CA ALA A 420 20.33 14.43 27.54
C ALA A 420 21.34 13.28 27.55
N PHE A 421 22.35 13.35 26.71
CA PHE A 421 23.44 12.38 26.65
C PHE A 421 24.51 12.62 27.75
N GLU A 422 24.82 13.89 28.04
CA GLU A 422 25.89 14.25 28.99
C GLU A 422 25.40 14.15 30.45
N GLU A 423 24.16 14.54 30.72
CA GLU A 423 23.59 14.63 32.06
C GLU A 423 22.68 13.44 32.38
N PRO A 424 22.98 12.67 33.43
CA PRO A 424 22.20 11.51 33.80
C PRO A 424 20.82 11.84 34.41
N ASP A 425 20.59 13.09 34.82
CA ASP A 425 19.36 13.55 35.46
C ASP A 425 18.58 14.47 34.51
N LEU A 426 17.40 14.00 34.06
CA LEU A 426 16.51 14.77 33.20
C LEU A 426 16.08 16.11 33.86
N GLY A 427 16.11 16.19 35.20
CA GLY A 427 15.83 17.41 35.94
C GLY A 427 16.83 18.52 35.67
N VAL A 428 18.12 18.19 35.59
CA VAL A 428 19.17 19.12 35.24
C VAL A 428 19.03 19.62 33.83
N VAL A 429 18.74 18.70 32.88
CA VAL A 429 18.49 19.04 31.48
C VAL A 429 17.33 20.03 31.33
N ALA A 430 16.22 19.76 32.02
CA ALA A 430 15.04 20.64 32.00
C ALA A 430 15.34 22.03 32.61
N GLU A 431 16.08 22.10 33.74
CA GLU A 431 16.42 23.36 34.39
C GLU A 431 17.35 24.22 33.51
N GLU A 432 18.37 23.61 32.89
CA GLU A 432 19.34 24.35 32.04
C GLU A 432 18.68 24.90 30.76
N LEU A 433 17.72 24.15 30.19
CA LEU A 433 17.03 24.58 28.98
C LEU A 433 15.75 25.39 29.25
N GLY A 434 15.36 25.54 30.52
CA GLY A 434 14.12 26.23 30.89
C GLY A 434 12.87 25.50 30.46
N LEU A 435 12.95 24.17 30.29
CA LEU A 435 11.85 23.29 29.88
C LEU A 435 11.15 22.66 31.09
N THR A 436 9.95 22.13 30.87
CA THR A 436 9.20 21.41 31.92
C THR A 436 9.34 19.91 31.75
N ILE A 437 9.29 19.21 32.91
CA ILE A 437 9.22 17.75 32.91
C ILE A 437 7.75 17.35 33.03
N ASP A 438 7.26 16.64 32.05
CA ASP A 438 5.97 15.99 32.10
C ASP A 438 6.12 14.52 32.51
N ARG A 439 5.04 13.96 33.10
CA ARG A 439 5.04 12.58 33.63
C ARG A 439 3.83 11.81 33.18
N ILE A 440 4.06 10.55 32.82
CA ILE A 440 3.02 9.58 32.49
C ILE A 440 3.17 8.42 33.46
N PRO A 441 2.28 8.30 34.46
CA PRO A 441 2.33 7.18 35.40
C PRO A 441 1.84 5.89 34.76
N SER A 442 2.44 4.77 35.11
CA SER A 442 2.05 3.42 34.69
C SER A 442 1.86 3.26 33.18
N ALA A 443 2.78 3.87 32.40
CA ALA A 443 2.81 3.73 30.94
C ALA A 443 3.14 2.28 30.55
N LYS A 444 2.43 1.74 29.56
CA LYS A 444 2.54 0.38 29.07
C LYS A 444 2.92 0.34 27.60
N ALA A 445 3.41 -0.80 27.13
CA ALA A 445 3.84 -0.99 25.73
C ALA A 445 2.68 -0.85 24.73
N GLU A 446 1.44 -1.17 25.13
CA GLU A 446 0.24 -1.05 24.30
C GLU A 446 -0.40 0.35 24.29
N ASP A 447 0.06 1.28 25.15
CA ASP A 447 -0.50 2.64 25.20
C ASP A 447 -0.26 3.39 23.89
N ARG A 448 -1.28 4.13 23.45
CA ARG A 448 -1.30 4.83 22.15
C ARG A 448 -1.77 6.28 22.24
N GLN A 449 -1.60 6.92 23.41
CA GLN A 449 -2.05 8.29 23.64
C GLN A 449 -0.86 9.24 23.83
N GLY A 450 -1.00 10.49 23.37
CA GLY A 450 0.05 11.50 23.47
C GLY A 450 1.36 11.06 22.81
N ILE A 451 2.49 11.23 23.51
CA ILE A 451 3.81 10.81 23.00
C ILE A 451 3.93 9.27 22.88
N LEU A 452 3.12 8.51 23.64
CA LEU A 452 3.10 7.04 23.56
C LEU A 452 2.46 6.52 22.26
N ALA A 453 1.85 7.38 21.44
CA ALA A 453 1.43 7.02 20.08
C ALA A 453 2.63 6.70 19.17
N ASN A 454 3.80 7.31 19.45
CA ASN A 454 5.03 7.06 18.71
C ASN A 454 5.68 5.73 19.17
N ALA A 455 6.02 4.86 18.21
CA ALA A 455 6.64 3.57 18.50
C ALA A 455 8.03 3.72 19.12
N GLN A 456 8.83 4.67 18.64
CA GLN A 456 10.20 4.88 19.14
C GLN A 456 10.22 5.29 20.62
N VAL A 457 9.19 6.02 21.09
CA VAL A 457 9.04 6.35 22.53
C VAL A 457 8.78 5.09 23.34
N ARG A 458 7.88 4.22 22.85
CA ARG A 458 7.58 2.96 23.54
C ARG A 458 8.77 2.01 23.55
N ASP A 459 9.49 1.91 22.43
CA ASP A 459 10.70 1.09 22.33
C ASP A 459 11.80 1.63 23.23
N ALA A 460 11.97 2.95 23.31
CA ALA A 460 12.96 3.60 24.18
C ALA A 460 12.68 3.36 25.67
N MET A 461 11.43 3.50 26.11
CA MET A 461 11.10 3.35 27.55
C MET A 461 11.29 1.93 28.06
N PHE A 462 11.25 0.90 27.19
CA PHE A 462 11.55 -0.49 27.56
C PHE A 462 12.94 -0.96 27.10
N SER A 463 13.76 -0.06 26.53
CA SER A 463 15.13 -0.41 26.16
C SER A 463 15.99 -0.68 27.39
N PRO A 464 17.00 -1.57 27.32
CA PRO A 464 17.91 -1.83 28.45
C PRO A 464 18.59 -0.57 28.97
N ASP A 465 18.94 0.35 28.10
CA ASP A 465 19.62 1.60 28.43
C ASP A 465 18.75 2.53 29.29
N VAL A 466 17.50 2.70 28.94
CA VAL A 466 16.58 3.59 29.66
C VAL A 466 15.93 2.88 30.86
N LEU A 467 15.52 1.61 30.68
CA LEU A 467 14.80 0.86 31.70
C LEU A 467 15.71 0.33 32.81
N VAL A 468 16.87 -0.25 32.44
CA VAL A 468 17.75 -0.98 33.38
C VAL A 468 18.89 -0.08 33.85
N ASP A 469 19.59 0.56 32.93
CA ASP A 469 20.73 1.44 33.26
C ASP A 469 20.26 2.81 33.78
N GLY A 470 18.99 3.15 33.55
CA GLY A 470 18.35 4.37 34.05
C GLY A 470 18.86 5.63 33.37
N ASN A 471 19.34 5.54 32.14
CA ASN A 471 19.77 6.68 31.35
C ASN A 471 18.58 7.44 30.75
N ASN A 472 18.81 8.64 30.25
CA ASN A 472 17.87 9.32 29.38
C ASN A 472 17.87 8.62 28.00
N SER A 473 16.76 8.64 27.28
CA SER A 473 16.75 8.18 25.89
C SER A 473 17.54 9.11 24.99
N PRO A 474 18.00 8.66 23.82
CA PRO A 474 18.34 9.56 22.73
C PRO A 474 17.16 10.48 22.40
N LEU A 475 17.42 11.60 21.73
CA LEU A 475 16.38 12.47 21.21
C LEU A 475 15.46 11.70 20.27
N ILE A 476 14.16 11.80 20.45
CA ILE A 476 13.13 11.15 19.63
C ILE A 476 12.30 12.24 18.93
N GLU A 477 12.37 12.27 17.61
CA GLU A 477 11.52 13.15 16.80
C GLU A 477 10.13 12.53 16.65
N ILE A 478 9.12 13.10 17.31
CA ILE A 478 7.72 12.70 17.17
C ILE A 478 7.16 13.21 15.84
N SER A 479 7.51 14.44 15.49
CA SER A 479 7.16 15.12 14.25
C SER A 479 8.18 16.21 13.93
N SER A 480 8.03 16.91 12.80
CA SER A 480 8.85 18.10 12.46
C SER A 480 8.77 19.22 13.50
N ASP A 481 7.78 19.20 14.38
CA ASP A 481 7.46 20.28 15.32
C ASP A 481 7.62 19.85 16.79
N LEU A 482 7.87 18.57 17.06
CA LEU A 482 7.91 18.01 18.41
C LEU A 482 9.03 16.98 18.54
N SER A 483 9.98 17.25 19.42
CA SER A 483 11.03 16.33 19.83
C SER A 483 10.99 16.12 21.33
N VAL A 484 11.29 14.90 21.77
CA VAL A 484 11.25 14.52 23.19
C VAL A 484 12.47 13.71 23.58
N VAL A 485 12.82 13.78 24.86
CA VAL A 485 13.70 12.85 25.55
C VAL A 485 12.92 12.26 26.72
N VAL A 486 12.97 10.94 26.86
CA VAL A 486 12.24 10.22 27.89
C VAL A 486 13.20 9.56 28.88
N ARG A 487 12.70 9.34 30.11
CA ARG A 487 13.38 8.66 31.20
C ARG A 487 12.40 7.86 32.01
N VAL A 488 12.79 6.66 32.42
CA VAL A 488 12.02 5.85 33.35
C VAL A 488 12.40 6.24 34.79
N GLU A 489 11.42 6.73 35.56
CA GLU A 489 11.59 7.04 36.98
C GLU A 489 11.34 5.81 37.87
N LYS A 490 10.41 4.92 37.45
CA LYS A 490 10.09 3.70 38.17
C LYS A 490 9.68 2.61 37.19
N HIS A 491 10.19 1.42 37.41
CA HIS A 491 9.82 0.22 36.66
C HIS A 491 8.96 -0.69 37.54
N GLN A 492 7.88 -1.19 36.99
CA GLN A 492 7.00 -2.20 37.55
C GLN A 492 7.03 -3.40 36.61
N PRO A 493 7.91 -4.39 36.89
CA PRO A 493 8.03 -5.55 36.02
C PRO A 493 6.75 -6.39 36.02
N SER A 494 6.57 -7.17 34.99
CA SER A 494 5.51 -8.17 34.93
C SER A 494 5.77 -9.24 36.00
N GLU A 495 4.89 -9.34 36.96
CA GLU A 495 4.98 -10.29 38.06
C GLU A 495 3.73 -11.17 38.10
N LEU A 496 3.89 -12.44 38.53
CA LEU A 496 2.76 -13.31 38.72
C LEU A 496 1.91 -12.79 39.87
N LEU A 497 0.66 -12.45 39.58
CA LEU A 497 -0.31 -11.99 40.57
C LEU A 497 -0.67 -13.11 41.54
N ASP A 498 -0.79 -12.76 42.81
CA ASP A 498 -1.23 -13.74 43.82
C ASP A 498 -2.66 -14.22 43.56
N LEU A 499 -2.93 -15.49 43.92
CA LEU A 499 -4.26 -16.06 43.74
C LEU A 499 -5.38 -15.17 44.31
N ALA A 500 -5.15 -14.54 45.46
CA ALA A 500 -6.14 -13.67 46.10
C ALA A 500 -6.51 -12.43 45.27
N GLU A 501 -5.61 -11.97 44.38
CA GLU A 501 -5.84 -10.81 43.49
C GLU A 501 -6.66 -11.19 42.24
N VAL A 502 -6.56 -12.46 41.81
CA VAL A 502 -7.20 -12.96 40.59
C VAL A 502 -8.36 -13.93 40.86
N GLU A 503 -8.60 -14.29 42.12
CA GLU A 503 -9.62 -15.26 42.55
C GLU A 503 -11.00 -14.95 41.96
N GLY A 504 -11.48 -13.71 42.11
CA GLY A 504 -12.79 -13.31 41.57
C GLY A 504 -12.88 -13.38 40.04
N ARG A 505 -11.77 -13.12 39.35
CA ARG A 505 -11.70 -13.24 37.88
C ARG A 505 -11.77 -14.69 37.45
N ILE A 506 -11.04 -15.57 38.13
CA ILE A 506 -11.04 -17.00 37.87
C ILE A 506 -12.41 -17.61 38.19
N GLU A 507 -13.01 -17.23 39.33
CA GLU A 507 -14.35 -17.69 39.72
C GLU A 507 -15.39 -17.32 38.67
N THR A 508 -15.40 -16.08 38.21
CA THR A 508 -16.28 -15.62 37.13
C THR A 508 -16.06 -16.41 35.83
N GLN A 509 -14.81 -16.65 35.46
CA GLN A 509 -14.47 -17.40 34.25
C GLN A 509 -14.89 -18.87 34.33
N LEU A 510 -14.64 -19.53 35.46
CA LEU A 510 -15.05 -20.92 35.69
C LEU A 510 -16.58 -21.07 35.77
N THR A 511 -17.26 -20.09 36.40
CA THR A 511 -18.73 -20.04 36.44
C THR A 511 -19.29 -19.97 35.01
N ARG A 512 -18.76 -19.08 34.21
CA ARG A 512 -19.19 -18.94 32.81
C ARG A 512 -18.92 -20.20 31.98
N GLN A 513 -17.73 -20.78 32.08
CA GLN A 513 -17.38 -22.01 31.35
C GLN A 513 -18.28 -23.17 31.75
N SER A 514 -18.58 -23.30 33.04
CA SER A 514 -19.47 -24.35 33.56
C SER A 514 -20.92 -24.12 33.16
N ALA A 515 -21.37 -22.86 33.08
CA ALA A 515 -22.70 -22.51 32.63
C ALA A 515 -22.86 -22.75 31.10
N GLU A 516 -21.83 -22.47 30.29
CA GLU A 516 -21.79 -22.80 28.87
C GLU A 516 -21.85 -24.31 28.63
N ALA A 517 -21.10 -25.09 29.42
CA ALA A 517 -21.13 -26.55 29.36
C ALA A 517 -22.53 -27.10 29.76
N LEU A 518 -23.14 -26.55 30.83
CA LEU A 518 -24.49 -26.93 31.24
C LEU A 518 -25.54 -26.53 30.19
N ALA A 519 -25.39 -25.38 29.54
CA ALA A 519 -26.27 -24.95 28.46
C ALA A 519 -26.25 -25.94 27.29
N LEU A 520 -25.06 -26.40 26.92
CA LEU A 520 -24.88 -27.40 25.87
C LEU A 520 -25.49 -28.75 26.29
N GLU A 521 -25.21 -29.21 27.51
CA GLU A 521 -25.80 -30.47 28.04
C GLU A 521 -27.33 -30.42 28.07
N ASN A 522 -27.92 -29.32 28.52
CA ASN A 522 -29.37 -29.13 28.52
C ASN A 522 -29.95 -29.10 27.10
N ALA A 523 -29.25 -28.49 26.14
CA ALA A 523 -29.64 -28.46 24.74
C ALA A 523 -29.56 -29.86 24.11
N GLU A 524 -28.55 -30.66 24.42
CA GLU A 524 -28.44 -32.07 24.00
C GLU A 524 -29.57 -32.91 24.55
N GLN A 525 -29.90 -32.76 25.84
CA GLN A 525 -31.02 -33.44 26.45
C GLN A 525 -32.36 -33.06 25.80
N ALA A 526 -32.56 -31.76 25.55
CA ALA A 526 -33.76 -31.28 24.87
C ALA A 526 -33.89 -31.84 23.44
N LEU A 527 -32.79 -31.91 22.69
CA LEU A 527 -32.76 -32.52 21.36
C LEU A 527 -33.11 -34.00 21.46
N ALA A 528 -32.50 -34.76 22.35
CA ALA A 528 -32.79 -36.19 22.53
C ALA A 528 -34.27 -36.47 22.90
N MET A 529 -34.89 -35.63 23.73
CA MET A 529 -36.31 -35.70 24.03
C MET A 529 -37.17 -35.47 22.77
N LEU A 530 -36.85 -34.51 21.96
CA LEU A 530 -37.55 -34.23 20.70
C LEU A 530 -37.40 -35.37 19.71
N GLU A 531 -36.23 -35.96 19.59
CA GLU A 531 -35.93 -37.10 18.74
C GLU A 531 -36.67 -38.39 19.20
N SER A 532 -36.90 -38.53 20.51
CA SER A 532 -37.69 -39.60 21.06
C SER A 532 -39.21 -39.45 20.85
N GLY A 533 -39.64 -38.28 20.32
CA GLY A 533 -41.01 -38.01 19.96
C GLY A 533 -41.77 -37.12 20.94
N ASP A 534 -41.12 -36.54 21.92
CA ASP A 534 -41.74 -35.62 22.84
C ASP A 534 -42.26 -34.35 22.16
N LEU A 535 -43.30 -33.77 22.71
CA LEU A 535 -43.90 -32.57 22.17
C LEU A 535 -43.00 -31.35 22.43
N THR A 536 -42.79 -30.48 21.45
CA THR A 536 -41.96 -29.27 21.57
C THR A 536 -42.31 -28.42 22.82
N ARG A 537 -43.61 -28.27 23.10
CA ARG A 537 -44.08 -27.55 24.29
C ARG A 537 -43.63 -28.21 25.59
N TYR A 538 -43.77 -29.52 25.65
CA TYR A 538 -43.37 -30.28 26.83
C TYR A 538 -41.87 -30.16 27.11
N VAL A 539 -41.06 -30.25 26.03
CA VAL A 539 -39.60 -30.08 26.18
C VAL A 539 -39.26 -28.68 26.68
N ALA A 540 -39.87 -27.64 26.11
CA ALA A 540 -39.63 -26.26 26.57
C ALA A 540 -40.03 -26.07 28.02
N ASP A 541 -41.19 -26.59 28.44
CA ASP A 541 -41.70 -26.51 29.81
C ASP A 541 -40.76 -27.23 30.84
N GLN A 542 -40.03 -28.29 30.42
CA GLN A 542 -39.06 -29.01 31.28
C GLN A 542 -37.85 -28.15 31.67
N PHE A 543 -37.43 -27.25 30.77
CA PHE A 543 -36.30 -26.36 31.01
C PHE A 543 -36.76 -24.95 31.39
N GLY A 544 -38.06 -24.67 31.47
CA GLY A 544 -38.59 -23.34 31.79
C GLY A 544 -38.36 -22.31 30.65
N LEU A 545 -38.22 -22.78 29.42
CA LEU A 545 -37.89 -21.97 28.27
C LEU A 545 -39.07 -21.85 27.29
N GLU A 546 -38.97 -20.92 26.35
CA GLU A 546 -39.96 -20.72 25.31
C GLU A 546 -39.33 -20.81 23.90
N TRP A 547 -40.06 -21.45 22.98
CA TRP A 547 -39.66 -21.48 21.59
C TRP A 547 -39.86 -20.12 20.93
N LYS A 548 -38.79 -19.53 20.36
CA LYS A 548 -38.86 -18.37 19.50
C LYS A 548 -39.07 -18.82 18.04
N VAL A 549 -40.19 -18.45 17.45
CA VAL A 549 -40.54 -18.87 16.07
C VAL A 549 -40.23 -17.74 15.09
N ASN A 550 -39.41 -18.03 14.09
CA ASN A 550 -39.05 -17.16 12.99
C ASN A 550 -39.67 -17.74 11.70
N ALA A 551 -40.86 -17.24 11.38
CA ALA A 551 -41.56 -17.67 10.15
C ALA A 551 -40.91 -17.02 8.93
N LYS A 552 -40.76 -17.82 7.87
CA LYS A 552 -40.19 -17.40 6.57
C LYS A 552 -38.79 -16.73 6.73
N ALA A 553 -37.99 -17.26 7.64
CA ALA A 553 -36.59 -16.82 7.78
C ALA A 553 -35.84 -17.04 6.48
N THR A 554 -35.07 -16.06 6.06
CA THR A 554 -34.15 -16.13 4.90
C THR A 554 -32.72 -16.42 5.37
N ARG A 555 -31.82 -16.75 4.45
CA ARG A 555 -30.39 -16.93 4.74
C ARG A 555 -29.72 -15.68 5.33
N TYR A 556 -30.38 -14.52 5.23
CA TYR A 556 -29.89 -13.23 5.74
C TYR A 556 -30.84 -12.61 6.75
N ALA A 557 -31.70 -13.44 7.38
CA ALA A 557 -32.71 -12.94 8.33
C ALA A 557 -32.03 -12.19 9.49
N PRO A 558 -32.33 -10.90 9.68
CA PRO A 558 -31.83 -10.16 10.84
C PRO A 558 -32.48 -10.72 12.12
N GLY A 559 -31.70 -10.76 13.21
CA GLY A 559 -32.21 -11.20 14.53
C GLY A 559 -32.15 -12.71 14.79
N LEU A 560 -31.64 -13.52 13.85
CA LEU A 560 -31.20 -14.89 14.11
C LEU A 560 -29.68 -14.89 14.29
N ASP A 561 -29.20 -15.58 15.32
CA ASP A 561 -27.78 -15.87 15.49
C ASP A 561 -27.19 -16.48 14.22
N ALA A 562 -25.93 -16.19 13.92
CA ALA A 562 -25.28 -16.60 12.67
C ALA A 562 -25.20 -18.14 12.55
N ASN A 563 -24.82 -18.80 13.64
CA ASN A 563 -24.69 -20.26 13.70
C ASN A 563 -26.06 -20.95 13.61
N VAL A 564 -27.08 -20.37 14.28
CA VAL A 564 -28.49 -20.83 14.17
C VAL A 564 -28.96 -20.74 12.73
N ARG A 565 -28.67 -19.65 12.04
CA ARG A 565 -29.07 -19.44 10.65
C ARG A 565 -28.37 -20.42 9.72
N GLU A 566 -27.06 -20.59 9.87
CA GLU A 566 -26.29 -21.56 9.08
C GLU A 566 -26.82 -22.97 9.26
N GLN A 567 -26.97 -23.40 10.53
CA GLN A 567 -27.48 -24.71 10.85
C GLN A 567 -28.92 -24.91 10.36
N ALA A 568 -29.79 -23.92 10.54
CA ALA A 568 -31.18 -24.01 10.07
C ALA A 568 -31.30 -24.20 8.54
N PHE A 569 -30.33 -23.67 7.75
CA PHE A 569 -30.30 -23.84 6.31
C PHE A 569 -29.48 -25.04 5.82
N SER A 570 -28.71 -25.70 6.69
CA SER A 570 -28.03 -26.98 6.42
C SER A 570 -28.96 -28.19 6.65
N LEU A 571 -29.92 -28.07 7.57
CA LEU A 571 -30.88 -29.13 7.88
C LEU A 571 -31.69 -29.53 6.64
N PRO A 572 -32.05 -30.84 6.50
CA PRO A 572 -32.86 -31.30 5.41
C PRO A 572 -34.27 -30.70 5.45
N LYS A 573 -34.96 -30.70 4.30
CA LYS A 573 -36.38 -30.34 4.24
C LYS A 573 -37.20 -31.39 5.00
N PRO A 574 -38.05 -30.98 5.95
CA PRO A 574 -38.94 -31.92 6.67
C PRO A 574 -39.81 -32.73 5.70
N VAL A 575 -40.04 -34.01 6.00
CA VAL A 575 -40.89 -34.91 5.25
C VAL A 575 -42.18 -35.11 6.04
N GLU A 576 -43.33 -34.84 5.44
CA GLU A 576 -44.69 -35.09 5.93
C GLU A 576 -44.84 -35.06 7.48
N LEU A 577 -45.12 -33.92 8.09
CA LEU A 577 -45.32 -33.74 9.54
C LEU A 577 -44.10 -34.01 10.44
N GLU A 578 -42.99 -34.46 9.90
CA GLU A 578 -41.74 -34.57 10.64
C GLU A 578 -41.06 -33.19 10.71
N LYS A 579 -40.25 -33.01 11.73
CA LYS A 579 -39.43 -31.80 11.94
C LYS A 579 -37.97 -32.13 11.62
N SER A 580 -37.26 -31.23 11.00
CA SER A 580 -35.82 -31.36 10.96
C SER A 580 -35.23 -30.64 12.18
N LEU A 581 -34.55 -31.40 13.01
CA LEU A 581 -34.00 -30.96 14.29
C LEU A 581 -32.48 -30.79 14.14
N GLY A 582 -31.91 -29.89 14.90
CA GLY A 582 -30.47 -29.70 15.01
C GLY A 582 -30.07 -28.98 16.28
N LEU A 583 -28.81 -29.13 16.65
CA LEU A 583 -28.17 -28.47 17.76
C LEU A 583 -27.10 -27.54 17.23
N VAL A 584 -26.89 -26.42 17.89
CA VAL A 584 -25.84 -25.47 17.53
C VAL A 584 -25.36 -24.71 18.77
N GLU A 585 -24.07 -24.47 18.85
CA GLU A 585 -23.50 -23.51 19.78
C GLU A 585 -23.69 -22.08 19.24
N LEU A 586 -24.03 -21.16 20.12
CA LEU A 586 -24.29 -19.77 19.76
C LEU A 586 -22.99 -18.95 19.69
N SER A 587 -22.97 -17.90 18.86
CA SER A 587 -21.80 -17.05 18.65
C SER A 587 -21.36 -16.27 19.90
N GLU A 588 -22.28 -16.00 20.82
CA GLU A 588 -22.01 -15.28 22.07
C GLU A 588 -21.92 -16.21 23.30
N GLY A 589 -21.89 -17.52 23.07
CA GLY A 589 -21.88 -18.57 24.07
C GLY A 589 -23.27 -19.17 24.30
N GLY A 590 -23.28 -20.38 24.88
CA GLY A 590 -24.48 -21.18 25.07
C GLY A 590 -24.85 -22.03 23.86
N ALA A 591 -26.07 -22.62 23.88
CA ALA A 591 -26.51 -23.54 22.84
C ALA A 591 -27.99 -23.34 22.48
N ALA A 592 -28.37 -23.81 21.32
CA ALA A 592 -29.75 -23.76 20.87
C ALA A 592 -30.17 -25.05 20.14
N VAL A 593 -31.39 -25.50 20.43
CA VAL A 593 -32.07 -26.53 19.65
C VAL A 593 -32.90 -25.84 18.58
N ILE A 594 -32.72 -26.28 17.34
CA ILE A 594 -33.39 -25.75 16.16
C ILE A 594 -34.40 -26.77 15.66
N SER A 595 -35.59 -26.30 15.33
CA SER A 595 -36.64 -27.10 14.68
C SER A 595 -37.10 -26.40 13.39
N VAL A 596 -36.79 -26.98 12.26
CA VAL A 596 -37.31 -26.53 10.96
C VAL A 596 -38.59 -27.29 10.67
N THR A 597 -39.69 -26.56 10.49
CA THR A 597 -41.03 -27.14 10.28
C THR A 597 -41.51 -27.00 8.85
N ASN A 598 -41.02 -26.02 8.12
CA ASN A 598 -41.39 -25.76 6.72
C ASN A 598 -40.21 -25.22 5.93
N VAL A 599 -40.14 -25.59 4.65
CA VAL A 599 -39.13 -25.10 3.71
C VAL A 599 -39.83 -24.76 2.41
N GLU A 600 -39.88 -23.48 2.06
CA GLU A 600 -40.43 -22.98 0.82
C GLU A 600 -39.31 -22.49 -0.09
N ASN A 601 -39.23 -23.05 -1.28
CA ASN A 601 -38.29 -22.55 -2.27
C ASN A 601 -38.76 -21.20 -2.83
N GLY A 602 -37.84 -20.30 -3.08
CA GLY A 602 -38.16 -19.01 -3.67
C GLY A 602 -38.63 -19.13 -5.12
N ASP A 603 -39.45 -18.18 -5.57
CA ASP A 603 -39.86 -18.10 -6.98
C ASP A 603 -38.70 -17.63 -7.85
N ALA A 604 -38.32 -18.46 -8.82
CA ALA A 604 -37.24 -18.21 -9.77
C ALA A 604 -37.62 -17.23 -10.89
N SER A 605 -38.90 -16.90 -11.04
CA SER A 605 -39.45 -16.22 -12.24
C SER A 605 -39.57 -14.71 -12.12
N SER A 606 -39.31 -14.10 -10.93
CA SER A 606 -39.80 -12.78 -10.64
C SER A 606 -38.91 -11.60 -11.10
N ASP A 607 -37.66 -11.82 -11.53
CA ASP A 607 -36.80 -10.71 -12.00
C ASP A 607 -35.75 -11.20 -13.02
N LEU A 608 -35.96 -10.84 -14.29
CA LEU A 608 -35.06 -11.19 -15.39
C LEU A 608 -33.67 -10.58 -15.24
N SER A 609 -33.55 -9.37 -14.67
CA SER A 609 -32.27 -8.68 -14.49
C SER A 609 -31.42 -9.36 -13.41
N GLN A 610 -32.02 -9.75 -12.29
CA GLN A 610 -31.37 -10.51 -11.23
C GLN A 610 -31.00 -11.94 -11.70
N GLY A 611 -31.81 -12.54 -12.54
CA GLY A 611 -31.51 -13.84 -13.15
C GLY A 611 -30.26 -13.79 -14.04
N GLN A 612 -30.11 -12.75 -14.85
CA GLN A 612 -28.91 -12.53 -15.68
C GLN A 612 -27.67 -12.28 -14.85
N ALA A 613 -27.76 -11.43 -13.84
CA ALA A 613 -26.64 -11.16 -12.93
C ALA A 613 -26.19 -12.44 -12.18
N LEU A 614 -27.13 -13.24 -11.69
CA LEU A 614 -26.84 -14.52 -11.05
C LEU A 614 -26.20 -15.51 -12.04
N GLN A 615 -26.69 -15.58 -13.28
CA GLN A 615 -26.11 -16.42 -14.31
C GLN A 615 -24.67 -16.04 -14.62
N GLN A 616 -24.38 -14.73 -14.73
CA GLN A 616 -23.01 -14.22 -14.93
C GLN A 616 -22.10 -14.56 -13.74
N MET A 617 -22.59 -14.35 -12.50
CA MET A 617 -21.84 -14.69 -11.29
C MET A 617 -21.51 -16.18 -11.21
N LEU A 618 -22.48 -17.05 -11.47
CA LEU A 618 -22.28 -18.51 -11.50
C LEU A 618 -21.33 -18.92 -12.63
N GLY A 619 -21.45 -18.28 -13.80
CA GLY A 619 -20.53 -18.47 -14.93
C GLY A 619 -19.11 -18.14 -14.55
N PHE A 620 -18.89 -16.98 -13.92
CA PHE A 620 -17.58 -16.56 -13.46
C PHE A 620 -17.01 -17.52 -12.39
N GLN A 621 -17.80 -17.91 -11.40
CA GLN A 621 -17.38 -18.88 -10.37
C GLN A 621 -16.99 -20.23 -10.99
N ARG A 622 -17.81 -20.74 -11.90
CA ARG A 622 -17.54 -22.01 -12.59
C ARG A 622 -16.29 -21.90 -13.45
N GLY A 623 -16.17 -20.82 -14.23
CA GLY A 623 -15.00 -20.58 -15.06
C GLY A 623 -13.69 -20.57 -14.28
N ARG A 624 -13.70 -19.95 -13.09
CA ARG A 624 -12.53 -20.00 -12.19
C ARG A 624 -12.21 -21.43 -11.71
N LEU A 625 -13.24 -22.22 -11.39
CA LEU A 625 -13.04 -23.63 -11.01
C LEU A 625 -12.51 -24.45 -12.18
N ASP A 626 -13.03 -24.21 -13.39
CA ASP A 626 -12.57 -24.88 -14.61
C ASP A 626 -11.10 -24.52 -14.91
N PHE A 627 -10.71 -23.25 -14.70
CA PHE A 627 -9.30 -22.82 -14.83
C PHE A 627 -8.40 -23.46 -13.75
N ALA A 628 -8.83 -23.47 -12.49
CA ALA A 628 -8.11 -24.16 -11.43
C ALA A 628 -7.97 -25.67 -11.70
N GLY A 629 -9.00 -26.31 -12.26
CA GLY A 629 -8.93 -27.70 -12.71
C GLY A 629 -7.92 -27.90 -13.85
N ALA A 630 -7.84 -26.94 -14.78
CA ALA A 630 -6.82 -26.98 -15.84
C ALA A 630 -5.39 -26.81 -15.28
N GLU A 631 -5.20 -25.90 -14.31
CA GLU A 631 -3.90 -25.77 -13.61
C GLU A 631 -3.52 -27.08 -12.89
N GLN A 632 -4.46 -27.69 -12.19
CA GLN A 632 -4.22 -28.98 -11.53
C GLN A 632 -3.86 -30.07 -12.52
N THR A 633 -4.56 -30.16 -13.67
CA THR A 633 -4.25 -31.11 -14.72
C THR A 633 -2.84 -30.92 -15.27
N LEU A 634 -2.44 -29.67 -15.56
CA LEU A 634 -1.08 -29.36 -15.99
C LEU A 634 -0.04 -29.77 -14.94
N ARG A 635 -0.38 -29.70 -13.67
CA ARG A 635 0.49 -30.11 -12.57
C ARG A 635 0.61 -31.62 -12.44
N GLU A 636 -0.51 -32.35 -12.61
CA GLU A 636 -0.56 -33.82 -12.55
C GLU A 636 0.18 -34.47 -13.75
N GLU A 637 0.06 -33.87 -14.94
CA GLU A 637 0.72 -34.32 -16.16
C GLU A 637 2.18 -33.87 -16.24
N GLY A 638 2.55 -32.81 -15.51
CA GLY A 638 3.89 -32.24 -15.49
C GLY A 638 4.89 -33.09 -14.72
N SER A 639 6.11 -33.25 -15.27
CA SER A 639 7.24 -33.85 -14.56
C SER A 639 7.89 -32.80 -13.65
N ILE A 640 7.56 -32.82 -12.36
CA ILE A 640 8.12 -31.91 -11.36
C ILE A 640 9.10 -32.68 -10.50
N SER A 641 10.33 -32.15 -10.36
CA SER A 641 11.36 -32.71 -9.50
C SER A 641 12.03 -31.63 -8.67
N GLY A 642 12.32 -31.91 -7.39
CA GLY A 642 12.76 -30.91 -6.42
C GLY A 642 11.57 -30.16 -5.82
N GLY A 643 11.72 -29.53 -4.65
CA GLY A 643 10.65 -28.82 -3.93
C GLY A 643 10.47 -29.32 -2.53
#